data_8ffb29c956c028938458d43d05068fa6
#
_entry.id   8ffb29c956c028938458d43d05068fa6
#
_cell.length_a   1.000
_cell.length_b   1.000
_cell.length_c   1.000
_cell.angle_alpha   90.00
_cell.angle_beta   90.00
_cell.angle_gamma   90.00
#
_symmetry.space_group_name_H-M   'P 1'
#
loop_
_entity.id
_entity.type
_entity.pdbx_description
1 polymer ?
#
loop_
_entity_poly.entity_id
_entity_poly.type
_entity_poly.pdbx_seq_one_letter_code
_entity_poly.pdbx_strand_id
1 'polypeptide(L)'
;MAIEYVIINFLILAGIIVLFCRKTIVRLFRDRRQNILRQLEQAEQWEKMEPPTLSEAHFDQPAVGYQEEIAAEQAIAQTKLEQIHAFGHRECNEIHRIMVEKTKRQFFAQIKQAVADVFLTEPYHTKIREKEAALVDKILSMIHLTPGDMAYLKRHNVLYVTLTSAFELDPALVQKVDEATTQLLNTVGGKTSLWVLQDPAFIGGLRLRIGDTVYDGTVSEQLYHYEQSINNQPVTPEEAATEVLAEFSQKAAEFTPMIRVYQLGRVMQISDGICWMDGLADIMYGEVVEFECGESGMVLDIQPDRIGCVVFGEYENIESGSRVRRVGRIAAVPVGNSLLGRVVDAVGNPVDGDGPLYVDETRPIECGAPAILNRSPVSRPLHTGLKAIDALVPIGRGQRELIIGDRQTGKTAIAIDAIINQKGKNTVCIYVAIGQKETSIAEVRERLVQHGAMDYTIIVAANASGSAATQYIAPFSGTAMAEHFMYAGQDVLIIYDDLSKHAVAYRELSLLLHRPSGREAYPGDIFYLHSRLLERSAQLSPECGGGSITALPIIETLAGDISAYIPTNVISITDGQIFLESELFHEGQRPAINVGLSVSRVGGAAQTKLMKQMASSLRTKLAQYRELSDFTQLGSEIDEVTKKALDDGARLMEALKQGRYQPLADWKQALLLFAVSEGYAKSVELTEMPLFEKELYARFEQEYPSLVAILRSGKKVEVDGLNDLRAALSALFVRN
;
A
#
# COMPACT_ATOMS: atom_id res chain seq x y z
N MET A 1 9.29 39.59 -39.07
CA MET A 1 8.32 40.56 -38.55
C MET A 1 6.98 39.91 -38.14
N ALA A 2 6.28 39.13 -38.99
CA ALA A 2 5.01 38.52 -38.61
C ALA A 2 5.12 37.46 -37.47
N ILE A 3 6.19 36.66 -37.49
CA ILE A 3 6.44 35.62 -36.48
C ILE A 3 6.78 36.23 -35.10
N GLU A 4 7.57 37.29 -35.10
CA GLU A 4 7.91 38.01 -33.86
C GLU A 4 6.68 38.67 -33.23
N TYR A 5 5.73 39.14 -34.04
CA TYR A 5 4.49 39.75 -33.55
C TYR A 5 3.54 38.73 -32.94
N VAL A 6 3.45 37.52 -33.47
CA VAL A 6 2.66 36.41 -32.94
C VAL A 6 3.27 35.90 -31.63
N ILE A 7 4.59 35.76 -31.55
CA ILE A 7 5.30 35.37 -30.32
C ILE A 7 5.13 36.43 -29.24
N ILE A 8 5.23 37.71 -29.57
CA ILE A 8 5.05 38.82 -28.62
C ILE A 8 3.60 38.88 -28.12
N ASN A 9 2.60 38.73 -28.99
CA ASN A 9 1.21 38.69 -28.59
C ASN A 9 0.89 37.45 -27.72
N PHE A 10 1.50 36.32 -28.00
CA PHE A 10 1.36 35.11 -27.23
C PHE A 10 2.03 35.24 -25.85
N LEU A 11 3.21 35.84 -25.75
CA LEU A 11 3.87 36.12 -24.46
C LEU A 11 3.08 37.14 -23.63
N ILE A 12 2.45 38.12 -24.28
CA ILE A 12 1.58 39.07 -23.62
C ILE A 12 0.30 38.38 -23.12
N LEU A 13 -0.29 37.48 -23.91
CA LEU A 13 -1.50 36.73 -23.54
C LEU A 13 -1.18 35.75 -22.39
N ALA A 14 -0.08 35.00 -22.47
CA ALA A 14 0.39 34.13 -21.38
C ALA A 14 0.70 34.93 -20.11
N GLY A 15 1.33 36.10 -20.23
CA GLY A 15 1.56 37.00 -19.10
C GLY A 15 0.25 37.56 -18.48
N ILE A 16 -0.77 37.85 -19.29
CA ILE A 16 -2.08 38.29 -18.82
C ILE A 16 -2.80 37.15 -18.11
N ILE A 17 -2.74 35.93 -18.64
CA ILE A 17 -3.37 34.73 -18.04
C ILE A 17 -2.71 34.41 -16.70
N VAL A 18 -1.38 34.40 -16.62
CA VAL A 18 -0.63 34.21 -15.39
C VAL A 18 -0.95 35.29 -14.35
N LEU A 19 -1.06 36.55 -14.77
CA LEU A 19 -1.44 37.66 -13.88
C LEU A 19 -2.92 37.57 -13.40
N PHE A 20 -3.85 37.09 -14.23
CA PHE A 20 -5.25 36.92 -13.86
C PHE A 20 -5.45 35.70 -12.95
N CYS A 21 -4.85 34.55 -13.27
CA CYS A 21 -4.88 33.36 -12.43
C CYS A 21 -4.17 33.63 -11.09
N ARG A 22 -3.02 34.32 -11.10
CA ARG A 22 -2.30 34.72 -9.88
C ARG A 22 -3.16 35.59 -8.97
N LYS A 23 -3.91 36.54 -9.52
CA LYS A 23 -4.82 37.42 -8.72
C LYS A 23 -5.97 36.64 -8.08
N THR A 24 -6.58 35.71 -8.78
CA THR A 24 -7.72 34.93 -8.28
C THR A 24 -7.25 33.86 -7.26
N ILE A 25 -6.17 33.16 -7.56
CA ILE A 25 -5.54 32.16 -6.68
C ILE A 25 -5.00 32.85 -5.41
N VAL A 26 -4.26 33.95 -5.54
CA VAL A 26 -3.71 34.70 -4.40
C VAL A 26 -4.84 35.28 -3.53
N ARG A 27 -5.99 35.66 -4.12
CA ARG A 27 -7.15 36.18 -3.36
C ARG A 27 -7.80 35.04 -2.54
N LEU A 28 -8.04 33.87 -3.14
CA LEU A 28 -8.58 32.67 -2.44
C LEU A 28 -7.64 32.19 -1.31
N PHE A 29 -6.33 32.15 -1.56
CA PHE A 29 -5.35 31.82 -0.53
C PHE A 29 -5.28 32.88 0.57
N ARG A 30 -5.40 34.16 0.23
CA ARG A 30 -5.36 35.24 1.21
C ARG A 30 -6.56 35.21 2.12
N ASP A 31 -7.76 34.96 1.58
CA ASP A 31 -9.00 34.95 2.37
C ASP A 31 -9.03 33.72 3.30
N ARG A 32 -8.54 32.57 2.84
CA ARG A 32 -8.48 31.35 3.66
C ARG A 32 -7.33 31.37 4.67
N ARG A 33 -6.16 31.92 4.29
CA ARG A 33 -5.06 32.21 5.20
C ARG A 33 -5.49 33.19 6.30
N GLN A 34 -6.26 34.22 5.96
CA GLN A 34 -6.80 35.17 6.95
C GLN A 34 -7.80 34.49 7.89
N ASN A 35 -8.60 33.55 7.44
CA ASN A 35 -9.48 32.79 8.33
C ASN A 35 -8.69 31.89 9.27
N ILE A 36 -7.68 31.18 8.79
CA ILE A 36 -6.80 30.35 9.62
C ILE A 36 -6.01 31.23 10.60
N LEU A 37 -5.47 32.38 10.16
CA LEU A 37 -4.78 33.32 11.05
C LEU A 37 -5.72 33.91 12.11
N ARG A 38 -7.00 34.20 11.78
CA ARG A 38 -7.98 34.61 12.79
C ARG A 38 -8.28 33.52 13.81
N GLN A 39 -8.34 32.26 13.38
CA GLN A 39 -8.52 31.13 14.31
C GLN A 39 -7.28 30.92 15.17
N LEU A 40 -6.08 31.10 14.63
CA LEU A 40 -4.82 31.08 15.38
C LEU A 40 -4.70 32.27 16.34
N GLU A 41 -5.07 33.49 15.92
CA GLU A 41 -5.12 34.68 16.79
C GLU A 41 -6.16 34.53 17.91
N GLN A 42 -7.28 33.88 17.63
CA GLN A 42 -8.26 33.52 18.67
C GLN A 42 -7.68 32.49 19.65
N ALA A 43 -6.98 31.46 19.15
CA ALA A 43 -6.31 30.46 20.01
C ALA A 43 -5.18 31.12 20.85
N GLU A 44 -4.36 32.01 20.27
CA GLU A 44 -3.36 32.79 21.01
C GLU A 44 -3.98 33.78 22.02
N GLN A 45 -5.19 34.31 21.74
CA GLN A 45 -5.91 35.12 22.72
C GLN A 45 -6.43 34.30 23.89
N TRP A 46 -6.81 33.02 23.64
CA TRP A 46 -7.16 32.07 24.71
C TRP A 46 -5.95 31.67 25.55
N GLU A 47 -4.77 31.54 24.94
CA GLU A 47 -3.51 31.27 25.62
C GLU A 47 -3.03 32.44 26.50
N LYS A 48 -3.38 33.69 26.13
CA LYS A 48 -3.05 34.93 26.88
C LYS A 48 -4.12 35.36 27.89
N MET A 49 -5.25 34.67 27.97
CA MET A 49 -6.23 34.83 29.04
C MET A 49 -5.63 34.24 30.29
N GLU A 50 -5.17 35.08 31.21
CA GLU A 50 -4.80 34.68 32.59
C GLU A 50 -6.02 33.91 33.17
N PRO A 51 -5.78 32.75 33.81
CA PRO A 51 -6.85 32.03 34.49
C PRO A 51 -7.46 33.01 35.52
N PRO A 52 -8.82 32.99 35.68
CA PRO A 52 -9.47 33.86 36.64
C PRO A 52 -8.82 33.66 38.01
N THR A 53 -8.29 34.74 38.59
CA THR A 53 -7.75 34.76 39.94
C THR A 53 -8.85 34.29 40.90
N LEU A 54 -8.75 33.04 41.31
CA LEU A 54 -9.55 32.51 42.41
C LEU A 54 -9.08 33.25 43.67
N SER A 55 -9.98 34.03 44.23
CA SER A 55 -9.82 34.70 45.52
C SER A 55 -9.32 33.71 46.57
N GLU A 56 -8.35 34.13 47.33
CA GLU A 56 -7.76 33.42 48.44
C GLU A 56 -8.81 32.84 49.41
N ALA A 57 -9.07 31.55 49.25
CA ALA A 57 -9.73 30.72 50.28
C ALA A 57 -8.68 29.78 50.83
N HIS A 58 -8.37 29.92 52.09
CA HIS A 58 -7.43 29.10 52.86
C HIS A 58 -7.58 27.61 52.58
N PHE A 59 -6.52 27.02 52.00
CA PHE A 59 -6.30 25.57 52.06
C PHE A 59 -4.88 25.31 52.56
N ASP A 60 -4.78 25.07 53.86
CA ASP A 60 -3.61 24.42 54.44
C ASP A 60 -3.67 22.91 54.14
N GLN A 61 -2.98 22.45 53.10
CA GLN A 61 -2.44 21.10 52.97
C GLN A 61 -1.48 20.98 51.76
N PRO A 62 -0.53 20.02 51.74
CA PRO A 62 0.74 20.17 50.99
C PRO A 62 0.57 20.00 49.49
N ALA A 63 1.10 20.97 48.78
CA ALA A 63 1.02 21.24 47.33
C ALA A 63 1.84 20.31 46.41
N VAL A 64 2.22 19.12 46.80
CA VAL A 64 3.10 18.26 45.96
C VAL A 64 2.35 17.43 44.95
N GLY A 65 1.07 17.05 45.19
CA GLY A 65 0.29 16.25 44.28
C GLY A 65 -0.29 17.04 43.08
N TYR A 66 -0.64 18.30 43.27
CA TYR A 66 -1.28 19.11 42.23
C TYR A 66 -0.33 19.59 41.14
N GLN A 67 0.98 19.72 41.43
CA GLN A 67 1.95 20.11 40.41
C GLN A 67 2.22 19.02 39.37
N GLU A 68 2.15 17.76 39.76
CA GLU A 68 2.29 16.64 38.83
C GLU A 68 1.03 16.47 37.94
N GLU A 69 -0.17 16.69 38.48
CA GLU A 69 -1.42 16.67 37.71
C GLU A 69 -1.48 17.84 36.69
N ILE A 70 -1.09 19.05 37.11
CA ILE A 70 -1.05 20.21 36.23
C ILE A 70 0.01 20.02 35.12
N ALA A 71 1.17 19.46 35.43
CA ALA A 71 2.18 19.15 34.44
C ALA A 71 1.72 18.05 33.46
N ALA A 72 0.97 17.05 33.93
CA ALA A 72 0.38 16.03 33.08
C ALA A 72 -0.71 16.59 32.14
N GLU A 73 -1.59 17.46 32.66
CA GLU A 73 -2.60 18.14 31.84
C GLU A 73 -2.00 19.12 30.83
N GLN A 74 -0.94 19.85 31.22
CA GLN A 74 -0.18 20.71 30.29
C GLN A 74 0.49 19.91 29.18
N ALA A 75 1.08 18.75 29.48
CA ALA A 75 1.66 17.86 28.49
C ALA A 75 0.60 17.31 27.52
N ILE A 76 -0.58 16.95 28.02
CA ILE A 76 -1.72 16.52 27.20
C ILE A 76 -2.22 17.67 26.31
N ALA A 77 -2.32 18.87 26.85
CA ALA A 77 -2.75 20.05 26.09
C ALA A 77 -1.73 20.42 25.00
N GLN A 78 -0.44 20.31 25.30
CA GLN A 78 0.63 20.56 24.33
C GLN A 78 0.66 19.53 23.22
N THR A 79 0.45 18.25 23.53
CA THR A 79 0.30 17.16 22.55
C THR A 79 -0.93 17.38 21.66
N LYS A 80 -2.05 17.84 22.22
CA LYS A 80 -3.24 18.19 21.45
C LYS A 80 -3.02 19.38 20.52
N LEU A 81 -2.27 20.38 20.98
CA LEU A 81 -1.93 21.55 20.15
C LEU A 81 -1.05 21.16 18.97
N GLU A 82 -0.04 20.31 19.18
CA GLU A 82 0.81 19.75 18.13
C GLU A 82 0.00 18.93 17.12
N GLN A 83 -0.97 18.14 17.60
CA GLN A 83 -1.89 17.39 16.75
C GLN A 83 -2.76 18.30 15.88
N ILE A 84 -3.29 19.41 16.43
CA ILE A 84 -4.09 20.40 15.70
C ILE A 84 -3.22 21.11 14.64
N HIS A 85 -1.98 21.47 14.97
CA HIS A 85 -1.02 22.05 14.03
C HIS A 85 -0.67 21.06 12.91
N ALA A 86 -0.39 19.81 13.24
CA ALA A 86 -0.11 18.75 12.26
C ALA A 86 -1.33 18.45 11.37
N PHE A 87 -2.55 18.51 11.91
CA PHE A 87 -3.78 18.39 11.15
C PHE A 87 -3.98 19.57 10.21
N GLY A 88 -3.79 20.79 10.68
CA GLY A 88 -3.89 22.00 9.86
C GLY A 88 -2.89 22.05 8.71
N HIS A 89 -1.65 21.61 8.96
CA HIS A 89 -0.64 21.46 7.90
C HIS A 89 -1.04 20.40 6.85
N ARG A 90 -1.60 19.27 7.29
CA ARG A 90 -2.06 18.21 6.38
C ARG A 90 -3.22 18.69 5.50
N GLU A 91 -4.24 19.32 6.06
CA GLU A 91 -5.34 19.89 5.28
C GLU A 91 -4.85 20.97 4.29
N CYS A 92 -3.93 21.82 4.71
CA CYS A 92 -3.31 22.81 3.80
C CYS A 92 -2.58 22.14 2.63
N ASN A 93 -1.82 21.09 2.89
CA ASN A 93 -1.08 20.36 1.85
C ASN A 93 -2.03 19.61 0.91
N GLU A 94 -3.11 18.98 1.43
CA GLU A 94 -4.12 18.31 0.61
C GLU A 94 -4.87 19.29 -0.29
N ILE A 95 -5.29 20.44 0.24
CA ILE A 95 -5.90 21.51 -0.54
C ILE A 95 -4.91 22.04 -1.59
N HIS A 96 -3.64 22.19 -1.22
CA HIS A 96 -2.60 22.58 -2.15
C HIS A 96 -2.45 21.57 -3.30
N ARG A 97 -2.43 20.27 -2.98
CA ARG A 97 -2.38 19.18 -3.97
C ARG A 97 -3.54 19.23 -4.94
N ILE A 98 -4.77 19.28 -4.42
CA ILE A 98 -6.00 19.37 -5.24
C ILE A 98 -5.99 20.62 -6.13
N MET A 99 -5.53 21.74 -5.58
CA MET A 99 -5.43 22.98 -6.37
C MET A 99 -4.36 22.92 -7.42
N VAL A 100 -3.20 22.32 -7.14
CA VAL A 100 -2.12 22.13 -8.13
C VAL A 100 -2.58 21.24 -9.26
N GLU A 101 -3.23 20.12 -8.97
CA GLU A 101 -3.79 19.24 -10.01
C GLU A 101 -4.88 19.92 -10.83
N LYS A 102 -5.82 20.60 -10.17
CA LYS A 102 -6.85 21.36 -10.87
C LYS A 102 -6.26 22.48 -11.73
N THR A 103 -5.24 23.16 -11.21
CA THR A 103 -4.53 24.21 -11.94
C THR A 103 -3.75 23.62 -13.13
N LYS A 104 -3.08 22.47 -12.96
CA LYS A 104 -2.43 21.76 -14.06
C LYS A 104 -3.44 21.41 -15.16
N ARG A 105 -4.57 20.78 -14.82
CA ARG A 105 -5.62 20.44 -15.80
C ARG A 105 -6.16 21.66 -16.54
N GLN A 106 -6.48 22.74 -15.82
CA GLN A 106 -6.94 23.99 -16.43
C GLN A 106 -5.87 24.62 -17.33
N PHE A 107 -4.63 24.55 -16.92
CA PHE A 107 -3.50 25.07 -17.66
C PHE A 107 -3.25 24.29 -18.95
N PHE A 108 -3.30 22.94 -18.92
CA PHE A 108 -3.20 22.13 -20.13
C PHE A 108 -4.37 22.34 -21.09
N ALA A 109 -5.58 22.54 -20.59
CA ALA A 109 -6.72 22.92 -21.43
C ALA A 109 -6.48 24.26 -22.14
N GLN A 110 -5.88 25.22 -21.45
CA GLN A 110 -5.53 26.53 -22.05
C GLN A 110 -4.37 26.42 -23.06
N ILE A 111 -3.35 25.60 -22.78
CA ILE A 111 -2.28 25.30 -23.74
C ILE A 111 -2.87 24.65 -24.99
N LYS A 112 -3.74 23.66 -24.82
CA LYS A 112 -4.40 22.97 -25.93
C LYS A 112 -5.17 23.97 -26.81
N GLN A 113 -5.90 24.88 -26.18
CA GLN A 113 -6.63 25.94 -26.91
C GLN A 113 -5.66 26.89 -27.60
N ALA A 114 -4.63 27.36 -26.93
CA ALA A 114 -3.64 28.27 -27.51
C ALA A 114 -2.85 27.62 -28.69
N VAL A 115 -2.51 26.34 -28.57
CA VAL A 115 -1.92 25.58 -29.67
C VAL A 115 -2.89 25.45 -30.83
N ALA A 116 -4.17 25.16 -30.57
CA ALA A 116 -5.21 25.12 -31.60
C ALA A 116 -5.32 26.46 -32.35
N ASP A 117 -5.36 27.56 -31.61
CA ASP A 117 -5.45 28.90 -32.19
C ASP A 117 -4.25 29.23 -33.09
N VAL A 118 -3.03 28.81 -32.71
CA VAL A 118 -1.82 29.00 -33.48
C VAL A 118 -1.82 28.14 -34.77
N PHE A 119 -2.21 26.88 -34.66
CA PHE A 119 -2.21 25.95 -35.77
C PHE A 119 -3.32 26.23 -36.79
N LEU A 120 -4.38 26.91 -36.38
CA LEU A 120 -5.45 27.37 -37.29
C LEU A 120 -5.08 28.64 -38.07
N THR A 121 -3.98 29.31 -37.72
CA THR A 121 -3.51 30.52 -38.43
C THR A 121 -2.51 30.20 -39.56
N GLU A 122 -2.53 31.00 -40.63
CA GLU A 122 -1.48 30.96 -41.66
C GLU A 122 -0.14 31.48 -41.10
N PRO A 123 1.01 30.88 -41.37
CA PRO A 123 1.27 29.86 -42.43
C PRO A 123 1.23 28.40 -41.93
N TYR A 124 0.88 28.10 -40.70
CA TYR A 124 0.93 26.77 -40.13
C TYR A 124 -0.13 25.85 -40.73
N HIS A 125 -1.31 26.36 -40.97
CA HIS A 125 -2.39 25.61 -41.60
C HIS A 125 -2.00 25.04 -42.95
N THR A 126 -1.35 25.81 -43.81
CA THR A 126 -0.85 25.35 -45.13
C THR A 126 0.26 24.29 -44.98
N LYS A 127 1.20 24.45 -44.03
CA LYS A 127 2.25 23.46 -43.76
C LYS A 127 1.72 22.13 -43.30
N ILE A 128 0.67 22.12 -42.47
CA ILE A 128 0.04 20.88 -42.01
C ILE A 128 -0.60 20.14 -43.16
N ARG A 129 -1.34 20.85 -44.02
CA ARG A 129 -1.93 20.27 -45.24
C ARG A 129 -0.90 19.68 -46.19
N GLU A 130 0.22 20.36 -46.42
CA GLU A 130 1.31 19.84 -47.25
C GLU A 130 1.88 18.50 -46.72
N LYS A 131 1.87 18.32 -45.39
CA LYS A 131 2.38 17.11 -44.74
C LYS A 131 1.35 16.00 -44.57
N GLU A 132 0.06 16.27 -44.78
CA GLU A 132 -1.00 15.25 -44.68
C GLU A 132 -0.78 14.07 -45.65
N ALA A 133 -0.32 14.34 -46.86
CA ALA A 133 0.00 13.29 -47.81
C ALA A 133 1.12 12.37 -47.35
N ALA A 134 2.22 12.95 -46.82
CA ALA A 134 3.31 12.18 -46.24
C ALA A 134 2.92 11.41 -45.00
N LEU A 135 1.99 11.95 -44.20
CA LEU A 135 1.44 11.29 -43.04
C LEU A 135 0.56 10.08 -43.42
N VAL A 136 -0.27 10.25 -44.46
CA VAL A 136 -1.06 9.13 -45.03
C VAL A 136 -0.12 8.03 -45.51
N ASP A 137 0.94 8.35 -46.26
CA ASP A 137 1.89 7.36 -46.76
C ASP A 137 2.60 6.61 -45.64
N LYS A 138 2.96 7.31 -44.60
CA LYS A 138 3.59 6.71 -43.42
C LYS A 138 2.63 5.79 -42.66
N ILE A 139 1.36 6.22 -42.45
CA ILE A 139 0.33 5.39 -41.86
C ILE A 139 0.08 4.13 -42.72
N LEU A 140 -0.09 4.30 -44.02
CA LEU A 140 -0.35 3.17 -44.91
C LEU A 140 0.81 2.17 -44.96
N SER A 141 2.03 2.59 -44.72
CA SER A 141 3.19 1.68 -44.59
C SER A 141 3.17 0.84 -43.30
N MET A 142 2.40 1.25 -42.29
CA MET A 142 2.30 0.61 -40.98
C MET A 142 1.05 -0.24 -40.79
N ILE A 143 0.05 -0.11 -41.68
CA ILE A 143 -1.22 -0.83 -41.52
C ILE A 143 -1.02 -2.33 -41.62
N HIS A 144 -1.66 -3.05 -40.71
CA HIS A 144 -1.74 -4.51 -40.69
C HIS A 144 -3.06 -4.94 -40.05
N LEU A 145 -3.53 -6.14 -40.37
CA LEU A 145 -4.71 -6.73 -39.73
C LEU A 145 -4.29 -7.49 -38.47
N THR A 146 -4.96 -7.21 -37.36
CA THR A 146 -4.76 -7.94 -36.13
C THR A 146 -5.54 -9.27 -36.16
N PRO A 147 -5.21 -10.25 -35.30
CA PRO A 147 -6.02 -11.46 -35.11
C PRO A 147 -7.47 -11.16 -34.80
N GLY A 148 -7.74 -10.07 -34.06
CA GLY A 148 -9.09 -9.61 -33.74
C GLY A 148 -9.84 -9.11 -34.96
N ASP A 149 -9.21 -8.29 -35.82
CA ASP A 149 -9.81 -7.85 -37.09
C ASP A 149 -10.13 -9.02 -37.98
N MET A 150 -9.25 -10.02 -37.98
CA MET A 150 -9.47 -11.27 -38.76
C MET A 150 -10.67 -12.09 -38.23
N ALA A 151 -10.81 -12.18 -36.92
CA ALA A 151 -11.93 -12.85 -36.30
C ALA A 151 -13.25 -12.10 -36.56
N TYR A 152 -13.23 -10.77 -36.49
CA TYR A 152 -14.37 -9.91 -36.77
C TYR A 152 -14.80 -10.03 -38.26
N LEU A 153 -13.84 -10.01 -39.18
CA LEU A 153 -14.07 -10.18 -40.59
C LEU A 153 -14.71 -11.50 -40.92
N LYS A 154 -14.26 -12.61 -40.29
CA LYS A 154 -14.87 -13.95 -40.47
C LYS A 154 -16.34 -14.02 -40.03
N ARG A 155 -16.72 -13.21 -39.04
CA ARG A 155 -18.10 -13.17 -38.51
C ARG A 155 -19.01 -12.26 -39.34
N HIS A 156 -18.51 -11.08 -39.74
CA HIS A 156 -19.34 -10.00 -40.29
C HIS A 156 -19.10 -9.71 -41.76
N ASN A 157 -18.03 -10.25 -42.35
CA ASN A 157 -17.63 -10.07 -43.76
C ASN A 157 -17.40 -8.61 -44.20
N VAL A 158 -17.37 -7.69 -43.23
CA VAL A 158 -17.12 -6.24 -43.45
C VAL A 158 -16.21 -5.72 -42.34
N LEU A 159 -15.18 -4.98 -42.69
CA LEU A 159 -14.31 -4.25 -41.75
C LEU A 159 -14.56 -2.74 -41.89
N TYR A 160 -14.85 -2.08 -40.80
CA TYR A 160 -15.06 -0.65 -40.79
C TYR A 160 -13.73 0.08 -40.68
N VAL A 161 -13.51 0.99 -41.62
CA VAL A 161 -12.35 1.88 -41.65
C VAL A 161 -12.85 3.29 -41.45
N THR A 162 -12.28 4.04 -40.52
CA THR A 162 -12.65 5.42 -40.26
C THR A 162 -11.41 6.29 -40.42
N LEU A 163 -11.44 7.23 -41.36
CA LEU A 163 -10.43 8.25 -41.54
C LEU A 163 -10.96 9.56 -40.98
N THR A 164 -10.33 10.09 -39.95
CA THR A 164 -10.71 11.36 -39.32
C THR A 164 -9.56 12.36 -39.45
N SER A 165 -9.89 13.56 -39.90
CA SER A 165 -8.93 14.67 -40.02
C SER A 165 -9.46 15.94 -39.35
N ALA A 166 -8.55 16.82 -38.96
CA ALA A 166 -8.92 18.15 -38.45
C ALA A 166 -9.56 19.02 -39.56
N PHE A 167 -9.16 18.80 -40.82
CA PHE A 167 -9.58 19.59 -41.98
C PHE A 167 -10.19 18.71 -43.06
N GLU A 168 -10.85 19.32 -44.01
CA GLU A 168 -11.34 18.64 -45.21
C GLU A 168 -10.15 18.03 -46.02
N LEU A 169 -10.18 16.71 -46.19
CA LEU A 169 -9.12 15.98 -46.90
C LEU A 169 -9.26 16.08 -48.39
N ASP A 170 -8.12 16.07 -49.09
CA ASP A 170 -8.07 15.94 -50.54
C ASP A 170 -8.72 14.60 -50.95
N PRO A 171 -9.69 14.62 -51.90
CA PRO A 171 -10.29 13.40 -52.42
C PRO A 171 -9.28 12.36 -52.94
N ALA A 172 -8.14 12.78 -53.45
CA ALA A 172 -7.08 11.88 -53.90
C ALA A 172 -6.44 11.10 -52.73
N LEU A 173 -6.30 11.71 -51.57
CA LEU A 173 -5.81 11.04 -50.35
C LEU A 173 -6.83 10.03 -49.78
N VAL A 174 -8.11 10.39 -49.83
CA VAL A 174 -9.19 9.49 -49.42
C VAL A 174 -9.24 8.26 -50.32
N GLN A 175 -9.14 8.43 -51.65
CA GLN A 175 -9.10 7.32 -52.61
C GLN A 175 -7.87 6.43 -52.35
N LYS A 176 -6.72 6.99 -52.05
CA LYS A 176 -5.49 6.25 -51.74
C LYS A 176 -5.64 5.37 -50.50
N VAL A 177 -6.30 5.87 -49.47
CA VAL A 177 -6.59 5.11 -48.26
C VAL A 177 -7.58 3.98 -48.53
N ASP A 178 -8.62 4.24 -49.32
CA ASP A 178 -9.62 3.23 -49.72
C ASP A 178 -9.01 2.09 -50.55
N GLU A 179 -8.14 2.45 -51.53
CA GLU A 179 -7.43 1.49 -52.34
C GLU A 179 -6.50 0.60 -51.49
N ALA A 180 -5.71 1.21 -50.61
CA ALA A 180 -4.76 0.50 -49.76
C ALA A 180 -5.48 -0.45 -48.77
N THR A 181 -6.54 0.04 -48.13
CA THR A 181 -7.33 -0.80 -47.19
C THR A 181 -8.08 -1.92 -47.93
N THR A 182 -8.56 -1.65 -49.14
CA THR A 182 -9.18 -2.69 -49.99
C THR A 182 -8.15 -3.74 -50.42
N GLN A 183 -6.93 -3.33 -50.80
CA GLN A 183 -5.84 -4.26 -51.13
C GLN A 183 -5.48 -5.15 -49.95
N LEU A 184 -5.37 -4.57 -48.74
CA LEU A 184 -5.10 -5.31 -47.50
C LEU A 184 -6.14 -6.40 -47.24
N LEU A 185 -7.41 -6.13 -47.52
CA LEU A 185 -8.52 -7.08 -47.31
C LEU A 185 -8.67 -8.12 -48.45
N ASN A 186 -8.28 -7.77 -49.65
CA ASN A 186 -8.30 -8.73 -50.79
C ASN A 186 -7.41 -9.95 -50.53
N THR A 187 -6.41 -9.84 -49.67
CA THR A 187 -5.55 -10.97 -49.27
C THR A 187 -6.25 -11.95 -48.33
N VAL A 188 -7.31 -11.52 -47.64
CA VAL A 188 -7.97 -12.29 -46.57
C VAL A 188 -9.43 -12.64 -46.92
N GLY A 189 -10.02 -11.92 -47.88
CA GLY A 189 -11.43 -12.02 -48.25
C GLY A 189 -12.31 -11.22 -47.30
N GLY A 190 -12.98 -10.18 -47.79
CA GLY A 190 -13.89 -9.32 -47.04
C GLY A 190 -14.14 -8.01 -47.78
N LYS A 191 -14.98 -7.16 -47.23
CA LYS A 191 -15.27 -5.82 -47.77
C LYS A 191 -14.87 -4.75 -46.78
N THR A 192 -14.35 -3.61 -47.27
CA THR A 192 -14.18 -2.40 -46.50
C THR A 192 -15.38 -1.51 -46.51
N SER A 193 -15.62 -0.78 -45.45
CA SER A 193 -16.53 0.35 -45.41
C SER A 193 -15.77 1.54 -44.85
N LEU A 194 -15.32 2.43 -45.75
CA LEU A 194 -14.55 3.63 -45.37
C LEU A 194 -15.53 4.77 -45.02
N TRP A 195 -15.32 5.35 -43.81
CA TRP A 195 -15.99 6.54 -43.34
C TRP A 195 -14.98 7.66 -43.20
N VAL A 196 -15.27 8.82 -43.77
CA VAL A 196 -14.44 10.01 -43.63
C VAL A 196 -15.16 11.01 -42.74
N LEU A 197 -14.50 11.37 -41.66
CA LEU A 197 -15.02 12.30 -40.65
C LEU A 197 -14.10 13.51 -40.51
N GLN A 198 -14.68 14.64 -40.15
CA GLN A 198 -13.93 15.84 -39.79
C GLN A 198 -14.13 16.12 -38.31
N ASP A 199 -13.05 16.28 -37.58
CA ASP A 199 -13.05 16.60 -36.14
C ASP A 199 -12.04 17.74 -35.85
N PRO A 200 -12.51 18.97 -35.66
CA PRO A 200 -11.64 20.09 -35.37
C PRO A 200 -10.86 19.96 -34.04
N ALA A 201 -11.32 19.08 -33.13
CA ALA A 201 -10.64 18.83 -31.86
C ALA A 201 -9.25 18.19 -32.02
N PHE A 202 -8.93 17.67 -33.24
CA PHE A 202 -7.61 17.13 -33.55
C PHE A 202 -6.53 18.20 -33.75
N ILE A 203 -6.94 19.46 -33.92
CA ILE A 203 -6.09 20.64 -34.12
C ILE A 203 -5.31 20.58 -35.44
N GLY A 204 -4.85 19.39 -35.87
CA GLY A 204 -4.11 19.10 -37.10
C GLY A 204 -3.73 17.63 -37.19
N GLY A 205 -3.35 17.20 -38.41
CA GLY A 205 -3.04 15.81 -38.71
C GLY A 205 -4.30 14.95 -38.91
N LEU A 206 -4.09 13.63 -38.97
CA LEU A 206 -5.16 12.69 -39.24
C LEU A 206 -5.04 11.42 -38.40
N ARG A 207 -6.15 10.74 -38.23
CA ARG A 207 -6.29 9.47 -37.53
C ARG A 207 -6.95 8.46 -38.45
N LEU A 208 -6.31 7.30 -38.64
CA LEU A 208 -6.90 6.17 -39.34
C LEU A 208 -7.24 5.09 -38.34
N ARG A 209 -8.49 4.66 -38.29
CA ARG A 209 -8.94 3.52 -37.52
C ARG A 209 -9.32 2.37 -38.43
N ILE A 210 -8.76 1.19 -38.20
CA ILE A 210 -9.09 -0.06 -38.91
C ILE A 210 -9.55 -1.06 -37.84
N GLY A 211 -10.85 -1.41 -37.82
CA GLY A 211 -11.39 -2.20 -36.72
C GLY A 211 -11.18 -1.53 -35.37
N ASP A 212 -10.42 -2.18 -34.51
CA ASP A 212 -10.08 -1.68 -33.16
C ASP A 212 -8.72 -0.97 -33.10
N THR A 213 -7.91 -1.12 -34.14
CA THR A 213 -6.58 -0.51 -34.19
C THR A 213 -6.65 0.92 -34.72
N VAL A 214 -6.00 1.84 -34.04
CA VAL A 214 -5.94 3.26 -34.35
C VAL A 214 -4.50 3.66 -34.65
N TYR A 215 -4.32 4.28 -35.80
CA TYR A 215 -3.08 4.91 -36.25
C TYR A 215 -3.27 6.43 -36.12
N ASP A 216 -2.71 7.02 -35.10
CA ASP A 216 -2.95 8.41 -34.73
C ASP A 216 -1.71 9.27 -35.00
N GLY A 217 -1.85 10.20 -35.93
CA GLY A 217 -0.85 11.21 -36.26
C GLY A 217 -1.36 12.63 -35.96
N THR A 218 -2.32 12.79 -35.04
CA THR A 218 -2.89 14.09 -34.71
C THR A 218 -2.03 14.89 -33.74
N VAL A 219 -2.16 16.21 -33.81
CA VAL A 219 -1.53 17.13 -32.83
C VAL A 219 -2.08 16.93 -31.44
N SER A 220 -3.38 16.66 -31.32
CA SER A 220 -4.03 16.42 -30.04
C SER A 220 -3.47 15.20 -29.30
N GLU A 221 -3.11 14.13 -30.01
CA GLU A 221 -2.48 12.94 -29.42
C GLU A 221 -1.05 13.24 -28.93
N GLN A 222 -0.32 14.06 -29.65
CA GLN A 222 1.02 14.49 -29.21
C GLN A 222 0.93 15.34 -27.94
N LEU A 223 -0.04 16.29 -27.87
CA LEU A 223 -0.30 17.09 -26.68
C LEU A 223 -0.69 16.23 -25.47
N TYR A 224 -1.52 15.23 -25.68
CA TYR A 224 -1.91 14.29 -24.63
C TYR A 224 -0.69 13.58 -24.02
N HIS A 225 0.25 13.15 -24.84
CA HIS A 225 1.47 12.52 -24.32
C HIS A 225 2.41 13.46 -23.59
N TYR A 226 2.48 14.72 -24.02
CA TYR A 226 3.22 15.73 -23.27
C TYR A 226 2.58 15.97 -21.90
N GLU A 227 1.27 16.07 -21.83
CA GLU A 227 0.54 16.18 -20.57
C GLU A 227 0.88 15.02 -19.62
N GLN A 228 0.85 13.78 -20.12
CA GLN A 228 1.22 12.60 -19.33
C GLN A 228 2.68 12.61 -18.87
N SER A 229 3.61 13.06 -19.72
CA SER A 229 5.03 13.13 -19.36
C SER A 229 5.32 14.16 -18.25
N ILE A 230 4.62 15.28 -18.27
CA ILE A 230 4.79 16.38 -17.30
C ILE A 230 4.09 16.06 -15.97
N ASN A 231 2.94 15.40 -16.00
CA ASN A 231 2.25 14.97 -14.76
C ASN A 231 3.12 14.06 -13.89
N ASN A 232 4.06 13.35 -14.49
CA ASN A 232 4.99 12.44 -13.82
C ASN A 232 6.33 13.10 -13.41
N GLN A 233 6.53 14.42 -13.67
CA GLN A 233 7.77 15.12 -13.32
C GLN A 233 7.57 16.15 -12.21
N PRO A 234 8.61 16.39 -11.38
CA PRO A 234 8.59 17.39 -10.30
C PRO A 234 8.77 18.82 -10.84
N VAL A 235 8.01 19.20 -11.85
CA VAL A 235 8.15 20.50 -12.50
C VAL A 235 7.00 21.40 -12.08
N THR A 236 7.30 22.66 -11.80
CA THR A 236 6.24 23.65 -11.55
C THR A 236 5.41 23.87 -12.82
N PRO A 237 4.11 24.21 -12.71
CA PRO A 237 3.28 24.46 -13.89
C PRO A 237 3.87 25.53 -14.84
N GLU A 238 4.62 26.50 -14.32
CA GLU A 238 5.27 27.57 -15.09
C GLU A 238 6.50 27.07 -15.87
N GLU A 239 7.32 26.21 -15.27
CA GLU A 239 8.46 25.56 -15.93
C GLU A 239 8.00 24.56 -16.99
N ALA A 240 7.01 23.72 -16.65
CA ALA A 240 6.36 22.81 -17.58
C ALA A 240 5.79 23.52 -18.81
N ALA A 241 5.14 24.66 -18.59
CA ALA A 241 4.60 25.50 -19.68
C ALA A 241 5.69 26.01 -20.62
N THR A 242 6.77 26.50 -20.04
CA THR A 242 7.86 27.10 -20.81
C THR A 242 8.56 26.04 -21.64
N GLU A 243 8.76 24.83 -21.08
CA GLU A 243 9.38 23.70 -21.76
C GLU A 243 8.49 23.16 -22.89
N VAL A 244 7.19 22.94 -22.61
CA VAL A 244 6.20 22.49 -23.63
C VAL A 244 6.10 23.50 -24.76
N LEU A 245 6.01 24.78 -24.47
CA LEU A 245 5.88 25.82 -25.49
C LEU A 245 7.17 25.99 -26.32
N ALA A 246 8.34 25.86 -25.70
CA ALA A 246 9.62 25.90 -26.41
C ALA A 246 9.77 24.68 -27.34
N GLU A 247 9.47 23.49 -26.86
CA GLU A 247 9.54 22.26 -27.65
C GLU A 247 8.47 22.24 -28.75
N PHE A 248 7.23 22.70 -28.47
CA PHE A 248 6.20 22.82 -29.49
C PHE A 248 6.52 23.89 -30.54
N SER A 249 7.05 25.04 -30.17
CA SER A 249 7.40 26.08 -31.14
C SER A 249 8.56 25.66 -32.04
N GLN A 250 9.51 24.90 -31.53
CA GLN A 250 10.59 24.28 -32.29
C GLN A 250 10.07 23.19 -33.23
N LYS A 251 9.23 22.26 -32.70
CA LYS A 251 8.63 21.17 -33.49
C LYS A 251 7.51 21.62 -34.42
N ALA A 252 6.80 22.69 -34.12
CA ALA A 252 5.84 23.30 -35.05
C ALA A 252 6.47 23.84 -36.31
N ALA A 253 7.72 24.35 -36.24
CA ALA A 253 8.48 24.77 -37.41
C ALA A 253 8.87 23.58 -38.33
N GLU A 254 9.07 22.40 -37.76
CA GLU A 254 9.51 21.18 -38.46
C GLU A 254 8.46 20.09 -38.53
N PHE A 255 7.22 20.32 -38.09
CA PHE A 255 6.14 19.35 -37.87
C PHE A 255 6.42 17.95 -38.46
N THR A 256 7.05 17.10 -37.68
CA THR A 256 7.22 15.67 -37.95
C THR A 256 6.19 14.89 -37.17
N PRO A 257 5.09 14.49 -37.80
CA PRO A 257 4.04 13.78 -37.06
C PRO A 257 4.57 12.42 -36.57
N MET A 258 4.55 12.22 -35.26
CA MET A 258 4.78 10.91 -34.68
C MET A 258 3.46 10.12 -34.73
N ILE A 259 3.48 9.01 -35.48
CA ILE A 259 2.32 8.11 -35.54
C ILE A 259 2.39 7.20 -34.32
N ARG A 260 1.29 7.17 -33.56
CA ARG A 260 1.09 6.21 -32.48
C ARG A 260 0.04 5.20 -32.90
N VAL A 261 0.30 3.96 -32.52
CA VAL A 261 -0.60 2.84 -32.79
C VAL A 261 -1.11 2.32 -31.46
N TYR A 262 -2.41 2.31 -31.29
CA TYR A 262 -3.06 1.79 -30.09
C TYR A 262 -4.44 1.19 -30.41
N GLN A 263 -5.00 0.43 -29.47
CA GLN A 263 -6.34 -0.15 -29.61
C GLN A 263 -7.37 0.67 -28.82
N LEU A 264 -8.52 0.88 -29.40
CA LEU A 264 -9.68 1.53 -28.80
C LEU A 264 -10.82 0.54 -28.71
N GLY A 265 -11.27 0.30 -27.48
CA GLY A 265 -12.52 -0.36 -27.18
C GLY A 265 -13.64 0.62 -26.85
N ARG A 266 -14.79 0.07 -26.49
CA ARG A 266 -15.96 0.81 -26.06
C ARG A 266 -16.55 0.17 -24.81
N VAL A 267 -17.00 1.00 -23.87
CA VAL A 267 -17.75 0.55 -22.70
C VAL A 267 -19.12 0.06 -23.15
N MET A 268 -19.44 -1.19 -22.86
CA MET A 268 -20.76 -1.78 -23.11
C MET A 268 -21.69 -1.52 -21.93
N GLN A 269 -21.19 -1.76 -20.72
CA GLN A 269 -21.95 -1.67 -19.49
C GLN A 269 -20.98 -1.36 -18.34
N ILE A 270 -21.42 -0.55 -17.39
CA ILE A 270 -20.72 -0.30 -16.14
C ILE A 270 -21.69 -0.46 -14.97
N SER A 271 -21.27 -1.12 -13.90
CA SER A 271 -22.01 -1.27 -12.64
C SER A 271 -21.02 -1.60 -11.52
N ASP A 272 -21.18 -0.92 -10.39
CA ASP A 272 -20.44 -1.19 -9.13
C ASP A 272 -18.91 -1.30 -9.30
N GLY A 273 -18.34 -0.42 -10.14
CA GLY A 273 -16.89 -0.41 -10.41
C GLY A 273 -16.38 -1.51 -11.36
N ILE A 274 -17.29 -2.33 -11.93
CA ILE A 274 -16.98 -3.27 -13.00
C ILE A 274 -17.45 -2.69 -14.33
N CYS A 275 -16.54 -2.67 -15.29
CA CYS A 275 -16.80 -2.22 -16.65
C CYS A 275 -16.68 -3.40 -17.62
N TRP A 276 -17.74 -3.65 -18.37
CA TRP A 276 -17.72 -4.57 -19.51
C TRP A 276 -17.49 -3.77 -20.79
N MET A 277 -16.53 -4.19 -21.60
CA MET A 277 -16.11 -3.49 -22.81
C MET A 277 -15.89 -4.47 -23.96
N ASP A 278 -15.90 -3.94 -25.18
CA ASP A 278 -15.60 -4.64 -26.42
C ASP A 278 -14.44 -3.97 -27.18
N GLY A 279 -13.96 -4.60 -28.22
CA GLY A 279 -13.06 -4.01 -29.20
C GLY A 279 -11.59 -3.96 -28.84
N LEU A 280 -11.11 -4.71 -27.86
CA LEU A 280 -9.69 -4.78 -27.47
C LEU A 280 -9.18 -6.22 -27.64
N ALA A 281 -9.09 -6.70 -28.86
CA ALA A 281 -8.89 -8.11 -29.16
C ALA A 281 -7.58 -8.72 -28.65
N ASP A 282 -6.51 -7.92 -28.54
CA ASP A 282 -5.18 -8.38 -28.10
C ASP A 282 -4.88 -8.05 -26.63
N ILE A 283 -5.92 -7.70 -25.85
CA ILE A 283 -5.71 -7.31 -24.45
C ILE A 283 -5.31 -8.50 -23.59
N MET A 284 -4.47 -8.23 -22.60
CA MET A 284 -3.98 -9.24 -21.67
C MET A 284 -4.67 -9.15 -20.30
N TYR A 285 -4.73 -10.27 -19.61
CA TYR A 285 -5.13 -10.30 -18.20
C TYR A 285 -4.17 -9.46 -17.34
N GLY A 286 -4.70 -8.61 -16.46
CA GLY A 286 -3.92 -7.71 -15.63
C GLY A 286 -3.43 -6.45 -16.36
N GLU A 287 -3.77 -6.27 -17.64
CA GLU A 287 -3.41 -5.07 -18.39
C GLU A 287 -4.24 -3.87 -17.95
N VAL A 288 -3.60 -2.69 -17.92
CA VAL A 288 -4.25 -1.41 -17.60
C VAL A 288 -4.95 -0.87 -18.83
N VAL A 289 -6.15 -0.37 -18.63
CA VAL A 289 -6.91 0.41 -19.60
C VAL A 289 -7.18 1.81 -19.07
N GLU A 290 -7.26 2.77 -19.96
CA GLU A 290 -7.60 4.16 -19.68
C GLU A 290 -8.96 4.51 -20.29
N PHE A 291 -9.84 5.10 -19.48
CA PHE A 291 -11.15 5.59 -19.92
C PHE A 291 -11.05 7.05 -20.39
N GLU A 292 -11.96 7.45 -21.24
CA GLU A 292 -12.01 8.82 -21.80
C GLU A 292 -12.12 9.92 -20.74
N CYS A 293 -12.69 9.62 -19.58
CA CYS A 293 -12.76 10.53 -18.42
C CYS A 293 -11.43 10.67 -17.66
N GLY A 294 -10.39 9.88 -18.00
CA GLY A 294 -9.07 9.86 -17.35
C GLY A 294 -8.93 8.85 -16.21
N GLU A 295 -10.00 8.10 -15.90
CA GLU A 295 -9.91 7.01 -14.94
C GLU A 295 -9.19 5.80 -15.54
N SER A 296 -8.59 5.00 -14.67
CA SER A 296 -7.87 3.78 -15.07
C SER A 296 -8.53 2.54 -14.50
N GLY A 297 -8.37 1.42 -15.20
CA GLY A 297 -8.86 0.13 -14.72
C GLY A 297 -7.92 -1.00 -15.10
N MET A 298 -8.17 -2.18 -14.53
CA MET A 298 -7.40 -3.39 -14.80
C MET A 298 -8.30 -4.50 -15.32
N VAL A 299 -7.87 -5.18 -16.35
CA VAL A 299 -8.59 -6.31 -16.94
C VAL A 299 -8.48 -7.53 -16.05
N LEU A 300 -9.65 -8.07 -15.63
CA LEU A 300 -9.73 -9.27 -14.79
C LEU A 300 -10.47 -10.42 -15.46
N ASP A 301 -11.19 -10.19 -16.56
CA ASP A 301 -11.89 -11.24 -17.29
C ASP A 301 -11.81 -11.00 -18.79
N ILE A 302 -11.56 -12.05 -19.56
CA ILE A 302 -11.48 -12.00 -21.02
C ILE A 302 -12.37 -13.10 -21.58
N GLN A 303 -13.46 -12.68 -22.21
CA GLN A 303 -14.42 -13.56 -22.88
C GLN A 303 -14.35 -13.34 -24.40
N PRO A 304 -14.86 -14.25 -25.22
CA PRO A 304 -14.79 -14.10 -26.66
C PRO A 304 -15.51 -12.88 -27.24
N ASP A 305 -16.51 -12.37 -26.53
CA ASP A 305 -17.41 -11.28 -26.94
C ASP A 305 -17.31 -10.02 -26.08
N ARG A 306 -16.66 -10.10 -24.94
CA ARG A 306 -16.54 -8.98 -24.00
C ARG A 306 -15.35 -9.14 -23.05
N ILE A 307 -14.91 -8.02 -22.49
CA ILE A 307 -13.79 -7.93 -21.55
C ILE A 307 -14.29 -7.30 -20.27
N GLY A 308 -14.04 -7.94 -19.13
CA GLY A 308 -14.36 -7.45 -17.80
C GLY A 308 -13.17 -6.72 -17.19
N CYS A 309 -13.38 -5.47 -16.82
CA CYS A 309 -12.38 -4.59 -16.20
C CYS A 309 -12.89 -4.08 -14.86
N VAL A 310 -11.99 -3.95 -13.87
CA VAL A 310 -12.25 -3.28 -12.61
C VAL A 310 -11.68 -1.87 -12.65
N VAL A 311 -12.45 -0.87 -12.23
CA VAL A 311 -12.06 0.53 -12.23
C VAL A 311 -11.40 0.87 -10.89
N PHE A 312 -10.29 1.61 -10.93
CA PHE A 312 -9.53 1.99 -9.72
C PHE A 312 -10.02 3.27 -9.04
N GLY A 313 -10.69 4.14 -9.80
CA GLY A 313 -11.16 5.45 -9.34
C GLY A 313 -12.68 5.57 -9.29
N GLU A 314 -13.16 6.79 -9.52
CA GLU A 314 -14.58 7.13 -9.55
C GLU A 314 -15.23 6.66 -10.87
N TYR A 315 -16.00 5.58 -10.79
CA TYR A 315 -16.64 4.99 -11.97
C TYR A 315 -17.93 5.71 -12.40
N GLU A 316 -18.42 6.64 -11.59
CA GLU A 316 -19.67 7.39 -11.84
C GLU A 316 -19.57 8.27 -13.09
N ASN A 317 -18.37 8.66 -13.48
CA ASN A 317 -18.09 9.48 -14.65
C ASN A 317 -17.92 8.68 -15.95
N ILE A 318 -18.02 7.34 -15.90
CA ILE A 318 -17.87 6.45 -17.04
C ILE A 318 -19.26 6.10 -17.55
N GLU A 319 -19.58 6.46 -18.81
CA GLU A 319 -20.86 6.18 -19.44
C GLU A 319 -20.77 4.99 -20.39
N SER A 320 -21.91 4.32 -20.60
CA SER A 320 -22.01 3.32 -21.67
C SER A 320 -21.80 3.99 -23.04
N GLY A 321 -20.93 3.40 -23.86
CA GLY A 321 -20.50 3.97 -25.13
C GLY A 321 -19.21 4.78 -25.08
N SER A 322 -18.69 5.13 -23.87
CA SER A 322 -17.41 5.81 -23.69
C SER A 322 -16.27 5.02 -24.30
N ARG A 323 -15.24 5.72 -24.74
CA ARG A 323 -14.05 5.09 -25.32
C ARG A 323 -13.13 4.59 -24.24
N VAL A 324 -12.51 3.43 -24.50
CA VAL A 324 -11.50 2.82 -23.63
C VAL A 324 -10.23 2.61 -24.44
N ARG A 325 -9.11 3.05 -23.92
CA ARG A 325 -7.82 2.92 -24.57
C ARG A 325 -6.99 1.83 -23.91
N ARG A 326 -6.39 0.96 -24.71
CA ARG A 326 -5.39 0.02 -24.27
C ARG A 326 -4.07 0.74 -24.01
N VAL A 327 -3.46 0.55 -22.82
CA VAL A 327 -2.19 1.19 -22.46
C VAL A 327 -0.97 0.33 -22.84
N GLY A 328 -1.18 -0.99 -23.01
CA GLY A 328 -0.10 -1.92 -23.40
C GLY A 328 0.85 -2.28 -22.26
N ARG A 329 0.46 -2.02 -21.01
CA ARG A 329 1.25 -2.36 -19.81
C ARG A 329 0.40 -3.04 -18.75
N ILE A 330 0.99 -4.00 -18.05
CA ILE A 330 0.38 -4.65 -16.89
C ILE A 330 0.33 -3.66 -15.71
N ALA A 331 -0.68 -3.80 -14.85
CA ALA A 331 -0.82 -2.98 -13.66
C ALA A 331 0.45 -3.04 -12.80
N ALA A 332 1.01 -1.88 -12.50
CA ALA A 332 2.27 -1.71 -11.78
C ALA A 332 2.15 -0.59 -10.75
N VAL A 333 2.97 -0.67 -9.71
CA VAL A 333 3.04 0.35 -8.64
C VAL A 333 4.43 0.94 -8.56
N PRO A 334 4.55 2.20 -8.12
CA PRO A 334 5.83 2.81 -7.83
C PRO A 334 6.55 2.07 -6.71
N VAL A 335 7.87 1.96 -6.83
CA VAL A 335 8.72 1.29 -5.84
C VAL A 335 9.98 2.13 -5.58
N GLY A 336 10.56 2.02 -4.39
CA GLY A 336 11.80 2.72 -4.05
C GLY A 336 11.80 3.33 -2.65
N ASN A 337 12.94 3.90 -2.28
CA ASN A 337 13.15 4.49 -0.94
C ASN A 337 12.29 5.73 -0.66
N SER A 338 11.80 6.42 -1.70
CA SER A 338 10.90 7.58 -1.57
C SER A 338 9.55 7.23 -0.96
N LEU A 339 9.18 5.95 -0.93
CA LEU A 339 7.97 5.45 -0.26
C LEU A 339 8.12 5.29 1.25
N LEU A 340 9.35 5.25 1.79
CA LEU A 340 9.57 5.11 3.22
C LEU A 340 9.02 6.34 3.96
N GLY A 341 8.30 6.10 5.04
CA GLY A 341 7.64 7.14 5.80
C GLY A 341 6.29 7.59 5.24
N ARG A 342 5.84 7.07 4.10
CA ARG A 342 4.66 7.53 3.38
C ARG A 342 3.46 6.62 3.56
N VAL A 343 2.28 7.20 3.40
CA VAL A 343 1.01 6.48 3.25
C VAL A 343 0.55 6.62 1.81
N VAL A 344 0.36 5.49 1.13
CA VAL A 344 -0.05 5.42 -0.27
C VAL A 344 -1.34 4.62 -0.42
N ASP A 345 -2.07 4.88 -1.50
CA ASP A 345 -3.22 4.06 -1.89
C ASP A 345 -2.80 2.72 -2.53
N ALA A 346 -3.77 1.93 -2.95
CA ALA A 346 -3.54 0.62 -3.56
C ALA A 346 -2.82 0.70 -4.92
N VAL A 347 -2.83 1.82 -5.62
CA VAL A 347 -2.11 2.05 -6.89
C VAL A 347 -0.79 2.80 -6.71
N GLY A 348 -0.46 3.19 -5.46
CA GLY A 348 0.79 3.83 -5.09
C GLY A 348 0.76 5.36 -5.08
N ASN A 349 -0.41 5.99 -5.17
CA ASN A 349 -0.53 7.44 -5.02
C ASN A 349 -0.44 7.83 -3.53
N PRO A 350 0.24 8.93 -3.18
CA PRO A 350 0.32 9.38 -1.80
C PRO A 350 -1.05 9.91 -1.31
N VAL A 351 -1.45 9.49 -0.10
CA VAL A 351 -2.70 9.93 0.56
C VAL A 351 -2.45 10.58 1.92
N ASP A 352 -1.19 10.83 2.26
CA ASP A 352 -0.76 11.38 3.55
C ASP A 352 -0.72 12.91 3.61
N GLY A 353 -0.87 13.60 2.47
CA GLY A 353 -0.75 15.04 2.37
C GLY A 353 0.68 15.58 2.39
N ASP A 354 1.70 14.71 2.42
CA ASP A 354 3.11 15.09 2.49
C ASP A 354 3.76 15.37 1.10
N GLY A 355 2.92 15.71 0.10
CA GLY A 355 3.33 16.09 -1.24
C GLY A 355 3.49 14.90 -2.21
N PRO A 356 3.79 15.18 -3.49
CA PRO A 356 3.89 14.15 -4.52
C PRO A 356 5.07 13.21 -4.30
N LEU A 357 4.94 11.98 -4.76
CA LEU A 357 6.01 11.00 -4.78
C LEU A 357 6.72 11.07 -6.14
N TYR A 358 8.04 11.21 -6.11
CA TYR A 358 8.87 11.12 -7.30
C TYR A 358 9.60 9.78 -7.28
N VAL A 359 9.21 8.89 -8.16
CA VAL A 359 9.71 7.51 -8.21
C VAL A 359 10.09 7.18 -9.64
N ASP A 360 11.33 6.77 -9.84
CA ASP A 360 11.86 6.44 -11.16
C ASP A 360 11.53 5.00 -11.61
N GLU A 361 11.16 4.13 -10.66
CA GLU A 361 10.93 2.72 -10.91
C GLU A 361 9.50 2.30 -10.58
N THR A 362 8.94 1.43 -11.44
CA THR A 362 7.66 0.77 -11.20
C THR A 362 7.82 -0.74 -11.25
N ARG A 363 7.01 -1.47 -10.49
CA ARG A 363 7.01 -2.93 -10.49
C ARG A 363 5.60 -3.46 -10.71
N PRO A 364 5.41 -4.49 -11.57
CA PRO A 364 4.11 -5.15 -11.72
C PRO A 364 3.56 -5.62 -10.38
N ILE A 365 2.27 -5.40 -10.14
CA ILE A 365 1.62 -5.82 -8.89
C ILE A 365 1.55 -7.33 -8.77
N GLU A 366 1.39 -8.04 -9.88
CA GLU A 366 1.41 -9.49 -9.95
C GLU A 366 2.72 -9.97 -10.60
N CYS A 367 3.52 -10.67 -9.81
CA CYS A 367 4.76 -11.32 -10.25
C CYS A 367 4.77 -12.77 -9.76
N GLY A 368 5.47 -13.63 -10.46
CA GLY A 368 5.73 -14.99 -10.01
C GLY A 368 6.56 -15.02 -8.72
N ALA A 369 6.26 -15.96 -7.83
CA ALA A 369 7.06 -16.19 -6.64
C ALA A 369 8.51 -16.61 -7.00
N PRO A 370 9.51 -16.32 -6.13
CA PRO A 370 10.89 -16.77 -6.35
C PRO A 370 10.95 -18.30 -6.58
N ALA A 371 11.73 -18.72 -7.55
CA ALA A 371 11.91 -20.15 -7.86
C ALA A 371 12.55 -20.91 -6.67
N ILE A 372 12.35 -22.21 -6.57
CA ILE A 372 12.84 -23.03 -5.47
C ILE A 372 14.36 -22.90 -5.31
N LEU A 373 15.11 -22.88 -6.41
CA LEU A 373 16.58 -22.74 -6.39
C LEU A 373 17.06 -21.37 -5.89
N ASN A 374 16.19 -20.35 -5.94
CA ASN A 374 16.51 -18.99 -5.51
C ASN A 374 16.19 -18.77 -4.02
N ARG A 375 15.69 -19.78 -3.32
CA ARG A 375 15.33 -19.73 -1.90
C ARG A 375 16.39 -20.37 -1.03
N SER A 376 16.57 -19.80 0.16
CA SER A 376 17.34 -20.39 1.25
C SER A 376 16.43 -20.82 2.40
N PRO A 377 16.82 -21.84 3.20
CA PRO A 377 16.09 -22.20 4.40
C PRO A 377 16.01 -21.05 5.40
N VAL A 378 14.86 -20.94 6.07
CA VAL A 378 14.64 -19.95 7.13
C VAL A 378 15.44 -20.34 8.36
N SER A 379 16.43 -19.52 8.73
CA SER A 379 17.33 -19.77 9.86
C SER A 379 17.67 -18.53 10.69
N ARG A 380 17.30 -17.33 10.20
CA ARG A 380 17.55 -16.06 10.90
C ARG A 380 16.30 -15.62 11.65
N PRO A 381 16.38 -15.28 12.97
CA PRO A 381 15.21 -14.85 13.72
C PRO A 381 14.71 -13.48 13.26
N LEU A 382 13.37 -13.32 13.25
CA LEU A 382 12.68 -12.03 13.25
C LEU A 382 12.16 -11.81 14.66
N HIS A 383 12.78 -10.93 15.44
CA HIS A 383 12.31 -10.64 16.79
C HIS A 383 11.11 -9.71 16.74
N THR A 384 10.00 -10.15 17.31
CA THR A 384 8.77 -9.35 17.47
C THR A 384 8.84 -8.44 18.69
N GLY A 385 9.70 -8.78 19.65
CA GLY A 385 9.78 -8.10 20.94
C GLY A 385 8.70 -8.53 21.92
N LEU A 386 7.87 -9.51 21.55
CA LEU A 386 6.80 -10.06 22.39
C LEU A 386 7.26 -11.37 23.00
N LYS A 387 7.29 -11.43 24.35
CA LYS A 387 7.77 -12.56 25.14
C LYS A 387 7.14 -13.90 24.71
N ALA A 388 5.82 -13.88 24.54
CA ALA A 388 5.07 -15.09 24.21
C ALA A 388 5.38 -15.59 22.78
N ILE A 389 5.62 -14.69 21.82
CA ILE A 389 5.91 -15.07 20.43
C ILE A 389 7.35 -15.53 20.30
N ASP A 390 8.32 -14.68 20.69
CA ASP A 390 9.74 -14.95 20.51
C ASP A 390 10.19 -16.22 21.24
N ALA A 391 9.57 -16.55 22.39
CA ALA A 391 9.88 -17.74 23.17
C ALA A 391 9.14 -19.00 22.72
N LEU A 392 7.84 -18.90 22.34
CA LEU A 392 6.98 -20.07 22.13
C LEU A 392 6.62 -20.32 20.68
N VAL A 393 6.48 -19.27 19.86
CA VAL A 393 6.08 -19.34 18.44
C VAL A 393 7.02 -18.47 17.60
N PRO A 394 8.33 -18.80 17.60
CA PRO A 394 9.33 -17.94 16.99
C PRO A 394 9.13 -17.81 15.48
N ILE A 395 9.37 -16.58 14.98
CA ILE A 395 9.25 -16.24 13.57
C ILE A 395 10.64 -16.05 12.98
N GLY A 396 10.87 -16.64 11.81
CA GLY A 396 12.10 -16.47 11.04
C GLY A 396 11.96 -15.49 9.88
N ARG A 397 13.05 -14.86 9.47
CA ARG A 397 13.09 -14.01 8.29
C ARG A 397 12.82 -14.82 7.03
N GLY A 398 11.82 -14.42 6.25
CA GLY A 398 11.35 -15.16 5.10
C GLY A 398 10.21 -16.15 5.37
N GLN A 399 9.72 -16.20 6.62
CA GLN A 399 8.59 -17.05 7.04
C GLN A 399 7.26 -16.34 6.82
N ARG A 400 6.20 -17.13 6.68
CA ARG A 400 4.81 -16.70 6.65
C ARG A 400 4.13 -17.19 7.91
N GLU A 401 3.85 -16.30 8.84
CA GLU A 401 3.23 -16.65 10.12
C GLU A 401 1.87 -15.96 10.24
N LEU A 402 0.81 -16.74 10.32
CA LEU A 402 -0.56 -16.24 10.40
C LEU A 402 -0.89 -15.73 11.79
N ILE A 403 -1.50 -14.55 11.90
CA ILE A 403 -2.13 -14.04 13.13
C ILE A 403 -3.64 -14.22 12.97
N ILE A 404 -4.24 -15.06 13.79
CA ILE A 404 -5.65 -15.44 13.67
C ILE A 404 -6.39 -15.31 15.01
N GLY A 405 -7.63 -14.85 14.97
CA GLY A 405 -8.49 -14.71 16.16
C GLY A 405 -9.66 -13.77 15.92
N ASP A 406 -10.55 -13.69 16.89
CA ASP A 406 -11.75 -12.86 16.82
C ASP A 406 -11.46 -11.36 16.81
N ARG A 407 -12.50 -10.55 16.56
CA ARG A 407 -12.40 -9.09 16.63
C ARG A 407 -11.88 -8.62 17.98
N GLN A 408 -11.05 -7.57 17.99
CA GLN A 408 -10.56 -6.91 19.21
C GLN A 408 -9.70 -7.78 20.14
N THR A 409 -9.22 -8.94 19.71
CA THR A 409 -8.31 -9.80 20.49
C THR A 409 -6.86 -9.32 20.51
N GLY A 410 -6.53 -8.25 19.77
CA GLY A 410 -5.18 -7.64 19.76
C GLY A 410 -4.31 -8.00 18.56
N LYS A 411 -4.88 -8.54 17.48
CA LYS A 411 -4.14 -8.90 16.24
C LYS A 411 -3.28 -7.75 15.69
N THR A 412 -3.90 -6.60 15.46
CA THR A 412 -3.23 -5.38 14.96
C THR A 412 -2.17 -4.88 15.96
N ALA A 413 -2.38 -5.01 17.27
CA ALA A 413 -1.40 -4.59 18.27
C ALA A 413 -0.11 -5.42 18.17
N ILE A 414 -0.21 -6.73 17.99
CA ILE A 414 0.94 -7.62 17.76
C ILE A 414 1.71 -7.21 16.50
N ALA A 415 0.99 -6.89 15.43
CA ALA A 415 1.59 -6.45 14.17
C ALA A 415 2.36 -5.12 14.35
N ILE A 416 1.78 -4.16 15.06
CA ILE A 416 2.43 -2.86 15.35
C ILE A 416 3.65 -3.06 16.25
N ASP A 417 3.56 -3.89 17.29
CA ASP A 417 4.70 -4.21 18.17
C ASP A 417 5.86 -4.83 17.38
N ALA A 418 5.55 -5.74 16.45
CA ALA A 418 6.54 -6.35 15.56
C ALA A 418 7.22 -5.30 14.68
N ILE A 419 6.50 -4.30 14.16
CA ILE A 419 7.07 -3.19 13.38
C ILE A 419 7.97 -2.32 14.29
N ILE A 420 7.47 -1.88 15.45
CA ILE A 420 8.22 -1.02 16.38
C ILE A 420 9.55 -1.68 16.76
N ASN A 421 9.55 -2.99 16.97
CA ASN A 421 10.75 -3.73 17.35
C ASN A 421 11.79 -3.85 16.22
N GLN A 422 11.49 -3.46 14.98
CA GLN A 422 12.47 -3.47 13.89
C GLN A 422 13.37 -2.23 13.89
N LYS A 423 13.13 -1.24 14.74
CA LYS A 423 13.95 -0.04 14.85
C LYS A 423 15.43 -0.37 15.02
N GLY A 424 16.29 0.13 14.11
CA GLY A 424 17.73 -0.11 14.11
C GLY A 424 18.19 -1.50 13.67
N LYS A 425 17.28 -2.36 13.12
CA LYS A 425 17.59 -3.72 12.68
C LYS A 425 17.71 -3.86 11.14
N ASN A 426 17.77 -2.74 10.43
CA ASN A 426 17.87 -2.68 8.96
C ASN A 426 16.77 -3.53 8.26
N THR A 427 15.55 -3.41 8.76
CA THR A 427 14.37 -4.12 8.21
C THR A 427 13.38 -3.06 7.76
N VAL A 428 12.96 -3.12 6.50
CA VAL A 428 11.86 -2.31 5.97
C VAL A 428 10.56 -2.93 6.38
N CYS A 429 9.60 -2.12 6.82
CA CYS A 429 8.28 -2.59 7.19
C CYS A 429 7.23 -2.09 6.20
N ILE A 430 6.26 -2.94 5.87
CA ILE A 430 5.13 -2.57 5.03
C ILE A 430 3.84 -3.01 5.73
N TYR A 431 2.96 -2.04 6.00
CA TYR A 431 1.67 -2.30 6.59
C TYR A 431 0.58 -2.10 5.55
N VAL A 432 -0.08 -3.19 5.15
CA VAL A 432 -1.17 -3.15 4.16
C VAL A 432 -2.51 -3.18 4.90
N ALA A 433 -3.18 -2.03 4.92
CA ALA A 433 -4.52 -1.89 5.49
C ALA A 433 -5.57 -2.22 4.44
N ILE A 434 -6.32 -3.30 4.63
CA ILE A 434 -7.30 -3.81 3.67
C ILE A 434 -8.71 -3.64 4.22
N GLY A 435 -9.53 -2.80 3.60
CA GLY A 435 -10.90 -2.54 4.03
C GLY A 435 -11.00 -2.01 5.46
N GLN A 436 -9.98 -1.28 5.93
CA GLN A 436 -9.95 -0.63 7.24
C GLN A 436 -10.63 0.74 7.19
N LYS A 437 -11.13 1.21 8.33
CA LYS A 437 -11.62 2.59 8.46
C LYS A 437 -10.43 3.56 8.40
N GLU A 438 -10.61 4.71 7.79
CA GLU A 438 -9.58 5.76 7.73
C GLU A 438 -9.06 6.16 9.12
N THR A 439 -9.96 6.24 10.11
CA THR A 439 -9.59 6.51 11.49
C THR A 439 -8.64 5.46 12.07
N SER A 440 -8.84 4.18 11.75
CA SER A 440 -7.96 3.10 12.21
C SER A 440 -6.59 3.18 11.55
N ILE A 441 -6.53 3.52 10.26
CA ILE A 441 -5.27 3.72 9.53
C ILE A 441 -4.50 4.92 10.11
N ALA A 442 -5.21 6.01 10.41
CA ALA A 442 -4.64 7.19 11.04
C ALA A 442 -4.07 6.88 12.43
N GLU A 443 -4.79 6.08 13.24
CA GLU A 443 -4.29 5.62 14.55
C GLU A 443 -3.02 4.78 14.42
N VAL A 444 -2.96 3.85 13.45
CA VAL A 444 -1.75 3.04 13.19
C VAL A 444 -0.58 3.95 12.82
N ARG A 445 -0.79 4.89 11.86
CA ARG A 445 0.24 5.87 11.47
C ARG A 445 0.73 6.67 12.68
N GLU A 446 -0.17 7.21 13.48
CA GLU A 446 0.16 8.00 14.66
C GLU A 446 1.00 7.19 15.66
N ARG A 447 0.62 5.93 15.93
CA ARG A 447 1.39 5.05 16.81
C ARG A 447 2.80 4.78 16.28
N LEU A 448 2.94 4.53 14.99
CA LEU A 448 4.24 4.33 14.36
C LEU A 448 5.10 5.59 14.43
N VAL A 449 4.53 6.77 14.22
CA VAL A 449 5.22 8.06 14.36
C VAL A 449 5.68 8.28 15.79
N GLN A 450 4.81 8.07 16.79
CA GLN A 450 5.14 8.25 18.23
C GLN A 450 6.34 7.39 18.67
N HIS A 451 6.51 6.20 18.07
CA HIS A 451 7.62 5.30 18.39
C HIS A 451 8.83 5.45 17.46
N GLY A 452 8.77 6.39 16.49
CA GLY A 452 9.82 6.60 15.48
C GLY A 452 10.01 5.35 14.60
N ALA A 453 8.91 4.69 14.26
CA ALA A 453 8.86 3.51 13.41
C ALA A 453 8.40 3.85 11.98
N MET A 454 7.86 5.05 11.76
CA MET A 454 7.38 5.46 10.45
C MET A 454 8.52 5.63 9.45
N ASP A 455 9.71 6.06 9.88
CA ASP A 455 10.86 6.33 8.99
C ASP A 455 11.31 5.13 8.14
N TYR A 456 11.00 3.90 8.59
CA TYR A 456 11.31 2.66 7.87
C TYR A 456 10.06 1.86 7.51
N THR A 457 8.89 2.51 7.55
CA THR A 457 7.59 1.85 7.30
C THR A 457 6.87 2.53 6.13
N ILE A 458 6.27 1.70 5.27
CA ILE A 458 5.34 2.12 4.21
C ILE A 458 3.95 1.63 4.62
N ILE A 459 2.95 2.51 4.53
CA ILE A 459 1.54 2.12 4.74
C ILE A 459 0.83 2.13 3.39
N VAL A 460 0.26 0.99 3.00
CA VAL A 460 -0.60 0.87 1.82
C VAL A 460 -2.05 0.83 2.29
N ALA A 461 -2.81 1.85 1.96
CA ALA A 461 -4.17 2.05 2.46
C ALA A 461 -5.22 1.72 1.39
N ALA A 462 -6.06 0.71 1.65
CA ALA A 462 -7.29 0.45 0.92
C ALA A 462 -8.47 0.58 1.87
N ASN A 463 -9.13 1.73 1.84
CA ASN A 463 -10.17 2.10 2.80
C ASN A 463 -11.43 1.24 2.64
N ALA A 464 -12.20 1.09 3.71
CA ALA A 464 -13.48 0.39 3.70
C ALA A 464 -14.55 1.07 2.84
N SER A 465 -14.42 2.38 2.59
CA SER A 465 -15.26 3.17 1.69
C SER A 465 -14.81 3.09 0.22
N GLY A 466 -13.59 2.59 -0.04
CA GLY A 466 -13.05 2.42 -1.38
C GLY A 466 -13.66 1.23 -2.14
N SER A 467 -13.43 1.18 -3.44
CA SER A 467 -13.93 0.10 -4.29
C SER A 467 -13.36 -1.27 -3.90
N ALA A 468 -14.10 -2.33 -4.18
CA ALA A 468 -13.61 -3.71 -4.01
C ALA A 468 -12.32 -3.95 -4.83
N ALA A 469 -12.15 -3.26 -5.95
CA ALA A 469 -10.96 -3.31 -6.78
C ALA A 469 -9.69 -2.86 -6.03
N THR A 470 -9.76 -1.73 -5.33
CA THR A 470 -8.61 -1.20 -4.55
C THR A 470 -8.28 -2.12 -3.38
N GLN A 471 -9.27 -2.69 -2.71
CA GLN A 471 -9.06 -3.66 -1.64
C GLN A 471 -8.45 -4.97 -2.17
N TYR A 472 -8.81 -5.38 -3.38
CA TYR A 472 -8.25 -6.56 -4.05
C TYR A 472 -6.77 -6.38 -4.42
N ILE A 473 -6.38 -5.23 -4.99
CA ILE A 473 -5.00 -5.04 -5.45
C ILE A 473 -4.03 -4.65 -4.34
N ALA A 474 -4.49 -4.04 -3.24
CA ALA A 474 -3.63 -3.52 -2.17
C ALA A 474 -2.58 -4.51 -1.63
N PRO A 475 -2.92 -5.79 -1.30
CA PRO A 475 -1.92 -6.73 -0.84
C PRO A 475 -0.88 -7.09 -1.91
N PHE A 476 -1.26 -7.16 -3.17
CA PHE A 476 -0.34 -7.38 -4.28
C PHE A 476 0.59 -6.18 -4.49
N SER A 477 0.06 -4.97 -4.38
CA SER A 477 0.81 -3.72 -4.45
C SER A 477 1.85 -3.63 -3.33
N GLY A 478 1.44 -3.87 -2.08
CA GLY A 478 2.36 -3.92 -0.94
C GLY A 478 3.44 -4.99 -1.11
N THR A 479 3.08 -6.16 -1.67
CA THR A 479 4.05 -7.22 -1.95
C THR A 479 5.03 -6.81 -3.05
N ALA A 480 4.58 -6.14 -4.11
CA ALA A 480 5.46 -5.64 -5.17
C ALA A 480 6.46 -4.60 -4.63
N MET A 481 6.02 -3.72 -3.72
CA MET A 481 6.91 -2.79 -3.00
C MET A 481 7.91 -3.55 -2.12
N ALA A 482 7.48 -4.59 -1.40
CA ALA A 482 8.34 -5.44 -0.59
C ALA A 482 9.43 -6.17 -1.41
N GLU A 483 9.05 -6.68 -2.57
CA GLU A 483 9.97 -7.36 -3.48
C GLU A 483 11.11 -6.47 -3.98
N HIS A 484 10.85 -5.18 -4.20
CA HIS A 484 11.91 -4.22 -4.57
C HIS A 484 13.05 -4.25 -3.54
N PHE A 485 12.72 -4.13 -2.26
CA PHE A 485 13.71 -4.17 -1.18
C PHE A 485 14.34 -5.56 -1.00
N MET A 486 13.54 -6.63 -1.11
CA MET A 486 14.03 -8.00 -1.00
C MET A 486 15.09 -8.32 -2.08
N TYR A 487 14.83 -7.96 -3.34
CA TYR A 487 15.79 -8.16 -4.44
C TYR A 487 17.00 -7.22 -4.35
N ALA A 488 16.87 -6.09 -3.64
CA ALA A 488 18.00 -5.23 -3.28
C ALA A 488 18.83 -5.78 -2.08
N GLY A 489 18.52 -6.97 -1.58
CA GLY A 489 19.25 -7.62 -0.50
C GLY A 489 18.83 -7.19 0.90
N GLN A 490 17.71 -6.49 1.05
CA GLN A 490 17.20 -6.05 2.35
C GLN A 490 16.18 -7.04 2.93
N ASP A 491 16.03 -7.02 4.25
CA ASP A 491 15.00 -7.78 4.92
C ASP A 491 13.73 -6.93 5.04
N VAL A 492 12.58 -7.51 4.74
CA VAL A 492 11.27 -6.85 4.77
C VAL A 492 10.33 -7.59 5.70
N LEU A 493 9.57 -6.85 6.49
CA LEU A 493 8.41 -7.33 7.25
C LEU A 493 7.16 -6.77 6.62
N ILE A 494 6.28 -7.62 6.08
CA ILE A 494 5.00 -7.21 5.50
C ILE A 494 3.84 -7.74 6.34
N ILE A 495 2.88 -6.88 6.61
CA ILE A 495 1.67 -7.18 7.37
C ILE A 495 0.46 -6.96 6.47
N TYR A 496 -0.46 -7.94 6.43
CA TYR A 496 -1.72 -7.83 5.71
C TYR A 496 -2.89 -7.78 6.71
N ASP A 497 -3.41 -6.61 6.99
CA ASP A 497 -4.50 -6.40 7.97
C ASP A 497 -5.79 -5.94 7.26
N ASP A 498 -6.73 -6.82 6.86
CA ASP A 498 -6.72 -8.26 7.01
C ASP A 498 -7.08 -8.98 5.69
N LEU A 499 -6.62 -10.22 5.55
CA LEU A 499 -6.90 -11.04 4.38
C LEU A 499 -8.35 -11.58 4.34
N SER A 500 -9.09 -11.54 5.47
CA SER A 500 -10.53 -11.88 5.45
C SER A 500 -11.30 -10.89 4.59
N LYS A 501 -11.00 -9.59 4.68
CA LYS A 501 -11.61 -8.54 3.85
C LYS A 501 -11.13 -8.62 2.41
N HIS A 502 -9.85 -8.96 2.19
CA HIS A 502 -9.35 -9.25 0.85
C HIS A 502 -10.16 -10.35 0.15
N ALA A 503 -10.44 -11.44 0.87
CA ALA A 503 -11.29 -12.52 0.35
C ALA A 503 -12.71 -12.04 0.02
N VAL A 504 -13.30 -11.20 0.89
CA VAL A 504 -14.63 -10.62 0.65
C VAL A 504 -14.64 -9.74 -0.59
N ALA A 505 -13.65 -8.86 -0.75
CA ALA A 505 -13.51 -8.02 -1.94
C ALA A 505 -13.39 -8.86 -3.22
N TYR A 506 -12.57 -9.92 -3.19
CA TYR A 506 -12.45 -10.83 -4.34
C TYR A 506 -13.74 -11.60 -4.64
N ARG A 507 -14.49 -11.99 -3.61
CA ARG A 507 -15.83 -12.60 -3.79
C ARG A 507 -16.78 -11.63 -4.47
N GLU A 508 -16.83 -10.39 -4.03
CA GLU A 508 -17.65 -9.32 -4.62
C GLU A 508 -17.31 -9.11 -6.09
N LEU A 509 -16.05 -8.89 -6.43
CA LEU A 509 -15.59 -8.75 -7.82
C LEU A 509 -15.93 -9.97 -8.68
N SER A 510 -15.77 -11.17 -8.13
CA SER A 510 -16.05 -12.41 -8.86
C SER A 510 -17.55 -12.60 -9.14
N LEU A 511 -18.42 -12.21 -8.21
CA LEU A 511 -19.87 -12.23 -8.41
C LEU A 511 -20.32 -11.19 -9.44
N LEU A 512 -19.76 -9.98 -9.39
CA LEU A 512 -20.03 -8.92 -10.37
C LEU A 512 -19.52 -9.28 -11.79
N LEU A 513 -18.43 -10.02 -11.88
CA LEU A 513 -17.91 -10.59 -13.13
C LEU A 513 -18.65 -11.86 -13.57
N HIS A 514 -19.72 -12.25 -12.88
CA HIS A 514 -20.51 -13.46 -13.15
C HIS A 514 -19.70 -14.76 -13.17
N ARG A 515 -18.62 -14.84 -12.38
CA ARG A 515 -17.85 -16.06 -12.20
C ARG A 515 -18.62 -17.08 -11.34
N PRO A 516 -18.51 -18.38 -11.63
CA PRO A 516 -19.20 -19.39 -10.83
C PRO A 516 -18.70 -19.38 -9.38
N SER A 517 -19.62 -19.33 -8.42
CA SER A 517 -19.34 -19.38 -6.99
C SER A 517 -19.36 -20.80 -6.44
N GLY A 518 -18.53 -21.05 -5.42
CA GLY A 518 -18.46 -22.30 -4.66
C GLY A 518 -18.93 -22.13 -3.21
N ARG A 519 -18.20 -22.76 -2.26
CA ARG A 519 -18.50 -22.71 -0.83
C ARG A 519 -18.53 -21.25 -0.32
N GLU A 520 -19.54 -20.90 0.46
CA GLU A 520 -19.75 -19.56 1.03
C GLU A 520 -19.76 -18.42 -0.02
N ALA A 521 -20.19 -18.76 -1.24
CA ALA A 521 -20.19 -17.89 -2.42
C ALA A 521 -18.80 -17.36 -2.84
N TYR A 522 -17.71 -17.94 -2.36
CA TYR A 522 -16.38 -17.65 -2.85
C TYR A 522 -16.13 -18.32 -4.22
N PRO A 523 -15.35 -17.68 -5.10
CA PRO A 523 -14.96 -18.33 -6.36
C PRO A 523 -14.03 -19.51 -6.11
N GLY A 524 -13.99 -20.47 -7.03
CA GLY A 524 -13.24 -21.71 -6.88
C GLY A 524 -11.73 -21.55 -6.74
N ASP A 525 -11.20 -20.41 -7.19
CA ASP A 525 -9.77 -20.05 -7.14
C ASP A 525 -9.36 -19.21 -5.93
N ILE A 526 -10.22 -19.07 -4.91
CA ILE A 526 -9.91 -18.29 -3.69
C ILE A 526 -8.66 -18.79 -2.96
N PHE A 527 -8.39 -20.10 -2.97
CA PHE A 527 -7.16 -20.66 -2.42
C PHE A 527 -5.95 -20.16 -3.20
N TYR A 528 -6.03 -20.16 -4.53
CA TYR A 528 -4.97 -19.67 -5.41
C TYR A 528 -4.69 -18.17 -5.21
N LEU A 529 -5.71 -17.37 -4.92
CA LEU A 529 -5.56 -15.95 -4.61
C LEU A 529 -4.55 -15.71 -3.48
N HIS A 530 -4.76 -16.35 -2.33
CA HIS A 530 -3.89 -16.18 -1.17
C HIS A 530 -2.57 -16.93 -1.31
N SER A 531 -2.55 -18.09 -1.97
CA SER A 531 -1.31 -18.85 -2.16
C SER A 531 -0.32 -18.11 -3.08
N ARG A 532 -0.77 -17.56 -4.23
CA ARG A 532 0.09 -16.78 -5.12
C ARG A 532 0.61 -15.47 -4.48
N LEU A 533 -0.16 -14.89 -3.55
CA LEU A 533 0.26 -13.73 -2.78
C LEU A 533 1.36 -14.11 -1.77
N LEU A 534 1.07 -15.09 -0.91
CA LEU A 534 1.92 -15.44 0.23
C LEU A 534 3.19 -16.20 -0.17
N GLU A 535 3.17 -16.96 -1.28
CA GLU A 535 4.35 -17.65 -1.81
C GLU A 535 5.46 -16.71 -2.32
N ARG A 536 5.15 -15.43 -2.54
CA ARG A 536 6.13 -14.38 -2.87
C ARG A 536 7.01 -14.02 -1.66
N SER A 537 6.56 -14.35 -0.44
CA SER A 537 7.33 -14.17 0.79
C SER A 537 8.28 -15.35 0.99
N ALA A 538 9.58 -15.07 1.02
CA ALA A 538 10.63 -16.06 1.12
C ALA A 538 11.94 -15.44 1.61
N GLN A 539 12.89 -16.29 2.03
CA GLN A 539 14.31 -15.95 2.17
C GLN A 539 15.00 -16.26 0.86
N LEU A 540 15.62 -15.27 0.24
CA LEU A 540 16.42 -15.48 -0.96
C LEU A 540 17.80 -16.08 -0.65
N SER A 541 18.33 -16.83 -1.62
CA SER A 541 19.70 -17.30 -1.56
C SER A 541 20.69 -16.13 -1.68
N PRO A 542 21.92 -16.26 -1.14
CA PRO A 542 22.95 -15.23 -1.27
C PRO A 542 23.25 -14.84 -2.73
N GLU A 543 23.12 -15.78 -3.65
CA GLU A 543 23.32 -15.57 -5.09
C GLU A 543 22.25 -14.64 -5.69
N CYS A 544 21.06 -14.61 -5.08
CA CYS A 544 19.94 -13.76 -5.47
C CYS A 544 19.80 -12.49 -4.61
N GLY A 545 20.86 -12.07 -3.91
CA GLY A 545 20.88 -10.87 -3.07
C GLY A 545 20.71 -11.14 -1.57
N GLY A 546 20.22 -12.32 -1.15
CA GLY A 546 20.13 -12.72 0.26
C GLY A 546 19.08 -11.99 1.09
N GLY A 547 18.24 -11.15 0.49
CA GLY A 547 17.13 -10.46 1.16
C GLY A 547 15.98 -11.39 1.52
N SER A 548 15.03 -10.89 2.31
CA SER A 548 13.86 -11.69 2.72
C SER A 548 12.58 -10.87 2.80
N ILE A 549 11.44 -11.51 2.57
CA ILE A 549 10.11 -10.98 2.95
C ILE A 549 9.52 -11.92 3.97
N THR A 550 9.29 -11.41 5.18
CA THR A 550 8.55 -12.10 6.24
C THR A 550 7.12 -11.59 6.24
N ALA A 551 6.14 -12.47 6.07
CA ALA A 551 4.73 -12.11 6.01
C ALA A 551 4.00 -12.44 7.30
N LEU A 552 3.24 -11.46 7.81
CA LEU A 552 2.29 -11.62 8.90
C LEU A 552 0.87 -11.33 8.39
N PRO A 553 0.24 -12.30 7.70
CA PRO A 553 -1.18 -12.17 7.35
C PRO A 553 -2.03 -12.23 8.61
N ILE A 554 -3.09 -11.40 8.63
CA ILE A 554 -4.09 -11.38 9.68
C ILE A 554 -5.40 -11.95 9.13
N ILE A 555 -6.01 -12.88 9.87
CA ILE A 555 -7.33 -13.43 9.59
C ILE A 555 -8.24 -13.18 10.79
N GLU A 556 -9.46 -12.76 10.50
CA GLU A 556 -10.50 -12.59 11.48
C GLU A 556 -11.40 -13.84 11.54
N THR A 557 -11.61 -14.36 12.75
CA THR A 557 -12.56 -15.45 13.03
C THR A 557 -13.83 -14.89 13.64
N LEU A 558 -14.87 -15.71 13.63
CA LEU A 558 -16.13 -15.47 14.32
C LEU A 558 -16.30 -16.57 15.38
N ALA A 559 -16.41 -16.18 16.65
CA ALA A 559 -16.55 -17.09 17.80
C ALA A 559 -15.45 -18.18 17.87
N GLY A 560 -14.22 -17.85 17.49
CA GLY A 560 -13.09 -18.78 17.51
C GLY A 560 -13.11 -19.87 16.43
N ASP A 561 -14.02 -19.81 15.45
CA ASP A 561 -14.13 -20.85 14.42
C ASP A 561 -12.97 -20.79 13.40
N ILE A 562 -11.98 -21.64 13.62
CA ILE A 562 -10.85 -21.85 12.71
C ILE A 562 -11.16 -22.82 11.57
N SER A 563 -12.31 -23.50 11.61
CA SER A 563 -12.74 -24.47 10.60
C SER A 563 -13.47 -23.84 9.41
N ALA A 564 -13.73 -22.52 9.49
CA ALA A 564 -14.32 -21.74 8.40
C ALA A 564 -13.43 -21.77 7.14
N TYR A 565 -14.00 -21.46 5.99
CA TYR A 565 -13.36 -21.70 4.69
C TYR A 565 -12.06 -20.89 4.50
N ILE A 566 -12.07 -19.61 4.76
CA ILE A 566 -10.89 -18.75 4.59
C ILE A 566 -9.80 -19.05 5.63
N PRO A 567 -10.10 -19.18 6.94
CA PRO A 567 -9.11 -19.59 7.94
C PRO A 567 -8.37 -20.88 7.58
N THR A 568 -9.09 -21.94 7.21
CA THR A 568 -8.47 -23.23 6.84
C THR A 568 -7.55 -23.13 5.64
N ASN A 569 -7.93 -22.33 4.63
CA ASN A 569 -7.09 -22.10 3.46
C ASN A 569 -5.78 -21.40 3.84
N VAL A 570 -5.84 -20.33 4.62
CA VAL A 570 -4.64 -19.55 4.97
C VAL A 570 -3.73 -20.31 5.94
N ILE A 571 -4.29 -21.06 6.92
CA ILE A 571 -3.52 -21.96 7.80
C ILE A 571 -2.71 -22.98 6.98
N SER A 572 -3.28 -23.49 5.89
CA SER A 572 -2.57 -24.49 5.05
C SER A 572 -1.47 -23.86 4.19
N ILE A 573 -1.60 -22.58 3.81
CA ILE A 573 -0.61 -21.85 2.99
C ILE A 573 0.58 -21.38 3.85
N THR A 574 0.32 -21.02 5.12
CA THR A 574 1.32 -20.43 6.01
C THR A 574 2.21 -21.46 6.69
N ASP A 575 3.36 -21.02 7.21
CA ASP A 575 4.34 -21.85 7.89
C ASP A 575 4.07 -21.96 9.39
N GLY A 576 2.91 -21.52 9.85
CA GLY A 576 2.45 -21.57 11.22
C GLY A 576 1.37 -20.53 11.49
N GLN A 577 0.85 -20.52 12.71
CA GLN A 577 -0.15 -19.59 13.16
C GLN A 577 0.02 -19.20 14.63
N ILE A 578 -0.29 -17.93 14.93
CA ILE A 578 -0.47 -17.36 16.25
C ILE A 578 -1.97 -17.22 16.49
N PHE A 579 -2.52 -18.06 17.33
CA PHE A 579 -3.96 -18.07 17.63
C PHE A 579 -4.26 -17.20 18.86
N LEU A 580 -5.13 -16.21 18.69
CA LEU A 580 -5.60 -15.30 19.73
C LEU A 580 -7.00 -15.71 20.17
N GLU A 581 -7.15 -15.95 21.45
CA GLU A 581 -8.38 -16.45 22.06
C GLU A 581 -9.09 -15.35 22.85
N SER A 582 -10.41 -15.21 22.61
CA SER A 582 -11.22 -14.18 23.26
C SER A 582 -11.35 -14.42 24.78
N GLU A 583 -11.42 -15.66 25.23
CA GLU A 583 -11.51 -16.02 26.64
C GLU A 583 -10.27 -15.55 27.39
N LEU A 584 -9.07 -15.89 26.91
CA LEU A 584 -7.80 -15.42 27.50
C LEU A 584 -7.73 -13.89 27.54
N PHE A 585 -8.25 -13.23 26.49
CA PHE A 585 -8.27 -11.76 26.46
C PHE A 585 -9.16 -11.17 27.57
N HIS A 586 -10.32 -11.75 27.81
CA HIS A 586 -11.24 -11.31 28.87
C HIS A 586 -10.72 -11.65 30.27
N GLU A 587 -9.99 -12.75 30.43
CA GLU A 587 -9.29 -13.11 31.67
C GLU A 587 -8.09 -12.19 31.97
N GLY A 588 -7.77 -11.28 31.06
CA GLY A 588 -6.66 -10.32 31.24
C GLY A 588 -5.30 -10.84 30.83
N GLN A 589 -5.22 -12.00 30.16
CA GLN A 589 -3.99 -12.46 29.52
C GLN A 589 -3.73 -11.66 28.24
N ARG A 590 -2.74 -10.82 28.24
CA ARG A 590 -2.38 -9.96 27.10
C ARG A 590 -0.88 -9.99 26.81
N PRO A 591 -0.48 -10.41 25.58
CA PRO A 591 -1.31 -10.87 24.46
C PRO A 591 -2.04 -12.17 24.76
N ALA A 592 -3.26 -12.32 24.19
CA ALA A 592 -4.15 -13.44 24.43
C ALA A 592 -3.79 -14.68 23.56
N ILE A 593 -2.51 -15.05 23.55
CA ILE A 593 -1.98 -16.11 22.69
C ILE A 593 -2.28 -17.48 23.32
N ASN A 594 -3.03 -18.30 22.60
CA ASN A 594 -3.21 -19.69 22.96
C ASN A 594 -1.98 -20.51 22.54
N VAL A 595 -1.17 -20.91 23.52
CA VAL A 595 0.10 -21.65 23.30
C VAL A 595 -0.13 -23.04 22.71
N GLY A 596 -1.28 -23.67 22.99
CA GLY A 596 -1.60 -25.01 22.49
C GLY A 596 -1.95 -25.04 21.00
N LEU A 597 -2.71 -24.02 20.53
CA LEU A 597 -3.15 -23.92 19.15
C LEU A 597 -2.16 -23.14 18.25
N SER A 598 -1.23 -22.42 18.87
CA SER A 598 -0.21 -21.67 18.14
C SER A 598 0.99 -22.55 17.78
N VAL A 599 1.38 -22.51 16.53
CA VAL A 599 2.44 -23.39 15.98
C VAL A 599 3.33 -22.59 15.05
N SER A 600 4.65 -22.72 15.18
CA SER A 600 5.63 -22.33 14.17
C SER A 600 6.29 -23.59 13.60
N ARG A 601 6.17 -23.80 12.28
CA ARG A 601 6.79 -24.95 11.60
C ARG A 601 8.31 -24.80 11.49
N VAL A 602 8.82 -23.57 11.52
CA VAL A 602 10.27 -23.29 11.55
C VAL A 602 10.83 -23.52 12.94
N GLY A 603 10.08 -23.14 13.97
CA GLY A 603 10.39 -23.45 15.36
C GLY A 603 11.78 -22.95 15.80
N GLY A 604 12.50 -23.75 16.55
CA GLY A 604 13.79 -23.37 17.13
C GLY A 604 14.93 -23.05 16.15
N ALA A 605 14.74 -23.22 14.84
CA ALA A 605 15.66 -22.73 13.82
C ALA A 605 15.60 -21.19 13.68
N ALA A 606 14.43 -20.60 14.00
CA ALA A 606 14.18 -19.17 14.00
C ALA A 606 14.42 -18.50 15.36
N GLN A 607 15.07 -19.15 16.31
CA GLN A 607 15.43 -18.57 17.62
C GLN A 607 16.93 -18.31 17.72
N THR A 608 17.29 -17.31 18.54
CA THR A 608 18.67 -17.17 19.02
C THR A 608 19.05 -18.40 19.86
N LYS A 609 20.33 -18.73 19.87
CA LYS A 609 20.81 -19.87 20.69
C LYS A 609 20.53 -19.65 22.17
N LEU A 610 20.57 -18.40 22.61
CA LEU A 610 20.21 -17.97 23.96
C LEU A 610 18.74 -18.27 24.25
N MET A 611 17.80 -17.74 23.46
CA MET A 611 16.37 -17.95 23.68
C MET A 611 15.99 -19.42 23.64
N LYS A 612 16.53 -20.16 22.69
CA LYS A 612 16.32 -21.63 22.59
C LYS A 612 16.76 -22.36 23.84
N GLN A 613 17.88 -21.95 24.47
CA GLN A 613 18.38 -22.54 25.70
C GLN A 613 17.51 -22.21 26.89
N MET A 614 17.11 -20.93 27.03
CA MET A 614 16.38 -20.44 28.21
C MET A 614 14.89 -20.82 28.19
N ALA A 615 14.29 -20.90 27.00
CA ALA A 615 12.86 -21.20 26.85
C ALA A 615 12.56 -22.68 26.57
N SER A 616 13.55 -23.58 26.59
CA SER A 616 13.41 -24.98 26.17
C SER A 616 12.33 -25.78 26.91
N SER A 617 12.16 -25.55 28.23
CA SER A 617 11.17 -26.24 29.07
C SER A 617 9.83 -25.50 29.17
N LEU A 618 9.75 -24.27 28.67
CA LEU A 618 8.62 -23.38 28.89
C LEU A 618 7.31 -23.95 28.31
N ARG A 619 7.37 -24.44 27.07
CA ARG A 619 6.20 -25.00 26.38
C ARG A 619 5.62 -26.21 27.11
N THR A 620 6.47 -27.08 27.61
CA THR A 620 6.04 -28.26 28.37
C THR A 620 5.41 -27.88 29.69
N LYS A 621 6.01 -26.93 30.43
CA LYS A 621 5.45 -26.45 31.71
C LYS A 621 4.10 -25.77 31.52
N LEU A 622 3.93 -24.95 30.47
CA LEU A 622 2.67 -24.30 30.17
C LEU A 622 1.57 -25.27 29.70
N ALA A 623 1.96 -26.31 28.93
CA ALA A 623 1.03 -27.38 28.54
C ALA A 623 0.52 -28.15 29.79
N GLN A 624 1.42 -28.52 30.70
CA GLN A 624 1.06 -29.17 31.97
C GLN A 624 0.17 -28.27 32.83
N TYR A 625 0.51 -26.99 32.94
CA TYR A 625 -0.31 -26.02 33.68
C TYR A 625 -1.75 -26.00 33.16
N ARG A 626 -1.92 -25.90 31.83
CA ARG A 626 -3.24 -25.82 31.19
C ARG A 626 -4.07 -27.08 31.48
N GLU A 627 -3.45 -28.24 31.27
CA GLU A 627 -4.09 -29.54 31.52
C GLU A 627 -4.51 -29.69 32.98
N LEU A 628 -3.65 -29.31 33.92
CA LEU A 628 -3.95 -29.34 35.35
C LEU A 628 -5.00 -28.30 35.78
N SER A 629 -4.98 -27.11 35.17
CA SER A 629 -5.96 -26.05 35.41
C SER A 629 -7.37 -26.49 35.01
N ASP A 630 -7.51 -27.08 33.81
CA ASP A 630 -8.78 -27.62 33.33
C ASP A 630 -9.31 -28.75 34.26
N PHE A 631 -8.41 -29.57 34.78
CA PHE A 631 -8.75 -30.67 35.73
C PHE A 631 -9.23 -30.14 37.09
N THR A 632 -8.63 -29.02 37.54
CA THR A 632 -8.94 -28.43 38.84
C THR A 632 -10.33 -27.78 38.85
N GLN A 633 -10.80 -27.24 37.76
CA GLN A 633 -12.15 -26.69 37.62
C GLN A 633 -13.22 -27.77 37.77
N LEU A 634 -12.89 -29.05 37.60
CA LEU A 634 -13.80 -30.20 37.77
C LEU A 634 -13.91 -30.70 39.19
N GLY A 635 -13.24 -30.07 40.21
CA GLY A 635 -13.46 -30.29 41.64
C GLY A 635 -12.73 -31.49 42.24
N SER A 636 -11.56 -31.91 41.72
CA SER A 636 -10.71 -32.95 42.30
C SER A 636 -9.86 -32.43 43.48
N GLU A 637 -9.58 -33.29 44.49
CA GLU A 637 -8.59 -33.00 45.53
C GLU A 637 -7.20 -32.86 44.89
N ILE A 638 -6.50 -31.77 45.19
CA ILE A 638 -5.23 -31.41 44.60
C ILE A 638 -4.12 -31.82 45.57
N ASP A 639 -3.18 -32.67 45.11
CA ASP A 639 -1.99 -32.98 45.86
C ASP A 639 -0.96 -31.82 45.82
N GLU A 640 0.02 -31.82 46.75
CA GLU A 640 1.01 -30.76 46.88
C GLU A 640 1.88 -30.60 45.60
N VAL A 641 2.10 -31.67 44.86
CA VAL A 641 2.91 -31.65 43.64
C VAL A 641 2.14 -30.93 42.52
N THR A 642 0.86 -31.25 42.39
CA THR A 642 -0.03 -30.60 41.41
C THR A 642 -0.25 -29.12 41.75
N LYS A 643 -0.40 -28.78 43.03
CA LYS A 643 -0.52 -27.39 43.49
C LYS A 643 0.73 -26.59 43.11
N LYS A 644 1.92 -27.15 43.35
CA LYS A 644 3.17 -26.52 43.00
C LYS A 644 3.32 -26.31 41.48
N ALA A 645 2.92 -27.30 40.68
CA ALA A 645 2.94 -27.18 39.21
C ALA A 645 1.97 -26.10 38.71
N LEU A 646 0.81 -25.96 39.33
CA LEU A 646 -0.17 -24.89 39.05
C LEU A 646 0.38 -23.52 39.45
N ASP A 647 1.00 -23.37 40.58
CA ASP A 647 1.60 -22.12 41.04
C ASP A 647 2.76 -21.70 40.15
N ASP A 648 3.65 -22.60 39.76
CA ASP A 648 4.77 -22.34 38.86
C ASP A 648 4.26 -21.97 37.44
N GLY A 649 3.20 -22.65 36.98
CA GLY A 649 2.57 -22.34 35.69
C GLY A 649 1.84 -20.99 35.66
N ALA A 650 1.13 -20.65 36.75
CA ALA A 650 0.48 -19.33 36.87
C ALA A 650 1.48 -18.19 36.85
N ARG A 651 2.66 -18.33 37.50
CA ARG A 651 3.74 -17.33 37.44
C ARG A 651 4.33 -17.20 36.03
N LEU A 652 4.48 -18.31 35.31
CA LEU A 652 4.95 -18.28 33.94
C LEU A 652 3.93 -17.57 33.02
N MET A 653 2.63 -17.83 33.19
CA MET A 653 1.57 -17.14 32.46
C MET A 653 1.60 -15.63 32.75
N GLU A 654 1.76 -15.22 34.01
CA GLU A 654 1.86 -13.82 34.40
C GLU A 654 3.11 -13.16 33.81
N ALA A 655 4.26 -13.83 33.83
CA ALA A 655 5.50 -13.34 33.22
C ALA A 655 5.41 -13.13 31.71
N LEU A 656 4.53 -13.87 31.03
CA LEU A 656 4.30 -13.72 29.58
C LEU A 656 3.41 -12.52 29.23
N LYS A 657 2.71 -11.93 30.21
CA LYS A 657 1.95 -10.69 29.97
C LYS A 657 2.87 -9.55 29.60
N GLN A 658 2.39 -8.73 28.67
CA GLN A 658 3.16 -7.59 28.16
C GLN A 658 2.20 -6.47 27.73
N GLY A 659 2.56 -5.23 28.06
CA GLY A 659 1.82 -4.05 27.62
C GLY A 659 1.94 -3.83 26.11
N ARG A 660 0.96 -3.16 25.52
CA ARG A 660 0.99 -2.77 24.12
C ARG A 660 2.11 -1.74 23.87
N TYR A 661 2.71 -1.82 22.69
CA TYR A 661 3.72 -0.86 22.22
C TYR A 661 4.97 -0.79 23.13
N GLN A 662 5.30 -1.89 23.77
CA GLN A 662 6.45 -2.03 24.66
C GLN A 662 7.27 -3.29 24.30
N PRO A 663 7.81 -3.38 23.07
CA PRO A 663 8.61 -4.53 22.68
C PRO A 663 9.90 -4.59 23.52
N LEU A 664 10.26 -5.82 23.92
CA LEU A 664 11.43 -6.10 24.73
C LEU A 664 12.57 -6.69 23.91
N ALA A 665 13.80 -6.34 24.26
CA ALA A 665 14.97 -6.94 23.68
C ALA A 665 15.08 -8.44 24.02
N ASP A 666 15.56 -9.27 23.09
CA ASP A 666 15.67 -10.74 23.19
C ASP A 666 16.33 -11.21 24.50
N TRP A 667 17.44 -10.58 24.88
CA TRP A 667 18.16 -10.93 26.11
C TRP A 667 17.35 -10.65 27.39
N LYS A 668 16.52 -9.59 27.43
CA LYS A 668 15.63 -9.28 28.58
C LYS A 668 14.56 -10.33 28.70
N GLN A 669 13.94 -10.72 27.57
CA GLN A 669 12.96 -11.80 27.54
C GLN A 669 13.56 -13.11 28.02
N ALA A 670 14.73 -13.49 27.51
CA ALA A 670 15.43 -14.70 27.89
C ALA A 670 15.81 -14.73 29.39
N LEU A 671 16.29 -13.61 29.93
CA LEU A 671 16.62 -13.46 31.35
C LEU A 671 15.41 -13.65 32.25
N LEU A 672 14.29 -12.98 31.96
CA LEU A 672 13.06 -13.10 32.74
C LEU A 672 12.52 -14.53 32.74
N LEU A 673 12.39 -15.12 31.56
CA LEU A 673 11.88 -16.48 31.41
C LEU A 673 12.77 -17.51 32.12
N PHE A 674 14.07 -17.32 32.10
CA PHE A 674 15.00 -18.14 32.86
C PHE A 674 14.82 -17.96 34.38
N ALA A 675 14.77 -16.73 34.86
CA ALA A 675 14.59 -16.45 36.29
C ALA A 675 13.30 -17.05 36.84
N VAL A 676 12.17 -16.88 36.11
CA VAL A 676 10.88 -17.46 36.54
C VAL A 676 10.89 -18.99 36.43
N SER A 677 11.49 -19.54 35.37
CA SER A 677 11.55 -20.98 35.13
C SER A 677 12.41 -21.73 36.16
N GLU A 678 13.50 -21.12 36.65
CA GLU A 678 14.38 -21.65 37.70
C GLU A 678 13.80 -21.38 39.11
N GLY A 679 12.71 -20.63 39.23
CA GLY A 679 11.97 -20.45 40.47
C GLY A 679 12.40 -19.26 41.34
N TYR A 680 13.15 -18.30 40.81
CA TYR A 680 13.53 -17.09 41.55
C TYR A 680 12.35 -16.14 41.85
N ALA A 681 11.21 -16.34 41.19
CA ALA A 681 9.97 -15.60 41.43
C ALA A 681 8.99 -16.32 42.37
N LYS A 682 9.39 -17.40 43.10
CA LYS A 682 8.48 -18.18 43.94
C LYS A 682 7.87 -17.42 45.10
N SER A 683 8.62 -16.50 45.69
CA SER A 683 8.18 -15.65 46.80
C SER A 683 7.36 -14.42 46.36
N VAL A 684 7.30 -14.15 45.04
CA VAL A 684 6.65 -12.97 44.48
C VAL A 684 5.17 -13.29 44.25
N GLU A 685 4.26 -12.42 44.71
CA GLU A 685 2.84 -12.52 44.40
C GLU A 685 2.61 -12.24 42.90
N LEU A 686 1.55 -12.83 42.33
CA LEU A 686 1.22 -12.68 40.92
C LEU A 686 1.00 -11.20 40.53
N THR A 687 0.41 -10.42 41.43
CA THR A 687 0.15 -8.99 41.26
C THR A 687 1.44 -8.13 41.22
N GLU A 688 2.51 -8.63 41.86
CA GLU A 688 3.83 -7.94 41.92
C GLU A 688 4.80 -8.34 40.81
N MET A 689 4.43 -9.29 39.95
CA MET A 689 5.28 -9.78 38.87
C MET A 689 5.78 -8.66 37.93
N PRO A 690 4.99 -7.62 37.56
CA PRO A 690 5.50 -6.50 36.78
C PRO A 690 6.57 -5.67 37.49
N LEU A 691 6.50 -5.58 38.81
CA LEU A 691 7.51 -4.89 39.63
C LEU A 691 8.80 -5.72 39.65
N PHE A 692 8.68 -7.03 39.91
CA PHE A 692 9.81 -7.96 39.84
C PHE A 692 10.54 -7.89 38.48
N GLU A 693 9.80 -7.84 37.38
CA GLU A 693 10.35 -7.71 36.04
C GLU A 693 11.20 -6.43 35.89
N LYS A 694 10.68 -5.29 36.33
CA LYS A 694 11.39 -3.99 36.27
C LYS A 694 12.64 -3.99 37.15
N GLU A 695 12.53 -4.49 38.37
CA GLU A 695 13.67 -4.59 39.31
C GLU A 695 14.75 -5.54 38.78
N LEU A 696 14.34 -6.69 38.21
CA LEU A 696 15.26 -7.64 37.61
C LEU A 696 16.11 -6.96 36.54
N TYR A 697 15.47 -6.24 35.61
CA TYR A 697 16.23 -5.59 34.52
C TYR A 697 17.12 -4.47 35.04
N ALA A 698 16.63 -3.60 35.91
CA ALA A 698 17.39 -2.47 36.43
C ALA A 698 18.62 -2.90 37.23
N ARG A 699 18.42 -3.82 38.18
CA ARG A 699 19.50 -4.33 39.03
C ARG A 699 20.50 -5.16 38.25
N PHE A 700 20.02 -6.00 37.32
CA PHE A 700 20.91 -6.86 36.52
C PHE A 700 21.78 -6.07 35.56
N GLU A 701 21.25 -5.01 34.93
CA GLU A 701 22.04 -4.09 34.09
C GLU A 701 23.09 -3.33 34.90
N GLN A 702 22.80 -2.97 36.14
CA GLN A 702 23.68 -2.20 36.99
C GLN A 702 24.77 -3.06 37.65
N GLU A 703 24.40 -4.20 38.21
CA GLU A 703 25.28 -5.03 39.04
C GLU A 703 26.12 -6.04 38.21
N TYR A 704 25.59 -6.47 37.03
CA TYR A 704 26.22 -7.54 36.21
C TYR A 704 26.41 -7.19 34.74
N PRO A 705 27.07 -6.07 34.40
CA PRO A 705 27.21 -5.60 33.01
C PRO A 705 27.95 -6.60 32.09
N SER A 706 28.87 -7.42 32.64
CA SER A 706 29.57 -8.46 31.89
C SER A 706 28.64 -9.60 31.45
N LEU A 707 27.73 -10.05 32.32
CA LEU A 707 26.71 -11.05 31.98
C LEU A 707 25.70 -10.49 30.97
N VAL A 708 25.32 -9.23 31.11
CA VAL A 708 24.47 -8.53 30.13
C VAL A 708 25.11 -8.55 28.73
N ALA A 709 26.42 -8.30 28.64
CA ALA A 709 27.12 -8.33 27.37
C ALA A 709 27.12 -9.74 26.73
N ILE A 710 27.24 -10.79 27.55
CA ILE A 710 27.10 -12.19 27.10
C ILE A 710 25.69 -12.47 26.58
N LEU A 711 24.66 -12.09 27.34
CA LEU A 711 23.27 -12.28 26.96
C LEU A 711 22.90 -11.49 25.68
N ARG A 712 23.38 -10.26 25.55
CA ARG A 712 23.15 -9.43 24.32
C ARG A 712 23.76 -10.05 23.08
N SER A 713 24.77 -10.91 23.20
CA SER A 713 25.36 -11.60 22.05
C SER A 713 24.40 -12.60 21.38
N GLY A 714 23.32 -13.02 22.06
CA GLY A 714 22.35 -14.03 21.58
C GLY A 714 22.95 -15.44 21.41
N LYS A 715 24.21 -15.63 21.81
CA LYS A 715 24.90 -16.94 21.73
C LYS A 715 24.47 -17.85 22.88
N LYS A 716 24.70 -19.14 22.70
CA LYS A 716 24.53 -20.13 23.78
C LYS A 716 25.42 -19.75 24.95
N VAL A 717 24.87 -19.74 26.15
CA VAL A 717 25.64 -19.52 27.39
C VAL A 717 26.26 -20.85 27.81
N GLU A 718 27.56 -20.86 28.04
CA GLU A 718 28.30 -22.04 28.52
C GLU A 718 27.92 -22.39 29.96
N VAL A 719 28.30 -23.58 30.43
CA VAL A 719 27.91 -24.10 31.75
C VAL A 719 28.38 -23.18 32.88
N ASP A 720 29.61 -22.64 32.77
CA ASP A 720 30.16 -21.71 33.76
C ASP A 720 29.37 -20.40 33.78
N GLY A 721 29.05 -19.85 32.64
CA GLY A 721 28.21 -18.64 32.53
C GLY A 721 26.78 -18.86 33.03
N LEU A 722 26.19 -20.07 32.90
CA LEU A 722 24.91 -20.43 33.50
C LEU A 722 24.98 -20.47 35.05
N ASN A 723 26.09 -20.99 35.57
CA ASN A 723 26.33 -20.99 37.01
C ASN A 723 26.52 -19.58 37.57
N ASP A 724 27.24 -18.72 36.83
CA ASP A 724 27.41 -17.32 37.17
C ASP A 724 26.05 -16.60 37.12
N LEU A 725 25.19 -16.89 36.12
CA LEU A 725 23.86 -16.36 35.99
C LEU A 725 22.96 -16.77 37.16
N ARG A 726 23.02 -18.05 37.57
CA ARG A 726 22.31 -18.55 38.76
C ARG A 726 22.80 -17.89 40.02
N ALA A 727 24.12 -17.74 40.18
CA ALA A 727 24.72 -17.06 41.33
C ALA A 727 24.31 -15.61 41.43
N ALA A 728 24.30 -14.90 40.28
CA ALA A 728 23.83 -13.51 40.19
C ALA A 728 22.37 -13.36 40.57
N LEU A 729 21.49 -14.22 40.04
CA LEU A 729 20.05 -14.22 40.36
C LEU A 729 19.80 -14.56 41.84
N SER A 730 20.55 -15.54 42.39
CA SER A 730 20.46 -15.88 43.81
C SER A 730 20.91 -14.72 44.70
N ALA A 731 21.95 -13.99 44.34
CA ALA A 731 22.42 -12.81 45.07
C ALA A 731 21.41 -11.65 45.04
N LEU A 732 20.67 -11.51 43.93
CA LEU A 732 19.65 -10.47 43.77
C LEU A 732 18.37 -10.75 44.57
N PHE A 733 17.91 -12.00 44.63
CA PHE A 733 16.57 -12.35 45.10
C PHE A 733 16.51 -13.33 46.30
N VAL A 734 17.62 -13.93 46.74
CA VAL A 734 17.65 -14.82 47.92
C VAL A 734 18.14 -14.07 49.17
N ARG A 735 18.47 -12.80 49.07
CA ARG A 735 18.87 -11.96 50.23
C ARG A 735 17.75 -11.25 50.99
N ASN A 736 16.48 -11.60 50.73
CA ASN A 736 15.37 -11.07 51.51
C ASN A 736 14.55 -12.19 52.18
#